data_5fa9b466e61a30857d491d918849dc38
#
_entry.id   5fa9b466e61a30857d491d918849dc38
#
_cell.length_a   1.000
_cell.length_b   1.000
_cell.length_c   1.000
_cell.angle_alpha   90.00
_cell.angle_beta   90.00
_cell.angle_gamma   90.00
#
_symmetry.space_group_name_H-M   'P 1'
#
loop_
_entity.id
_entity.type
_entity.pdbx_description
1 polymer ?
#
loop_
_entity_poly.entity_id
_entity_poly.type
_entity_poly.pdbx_seq_one_letter_code
_entity_poly.pdbx_strand_id
1 'polypeptide(L)'
;MIIRKIELENFMCYSGKNCITFSEGINVVIGDNGYGKSKLYDAFYWVMYDQVFVSEKKEFQNTRTVRSAIISDKIKADTQNGKINASVKITFHNLDRDSMYILERRYSVLSKEGIIQENNDSEFTLLEKELSYLNARMVTDDERRKSILNNILPSQIKDYLWFQGEQVESIIDFNKHDTLTKAINVLSNISRYDALKNIASIAAKAANNEYDRELKRLSKDTVKSSKLELDKKNIEEELKELLLEEEEINNNLSRAESRSEDLLNKQVDAQKVSILQERRNGYITQLEELNQSLSFEQNNFHRKMFRNKWVLKGTENLQKKYANRFSHYEKTKLKLETERDLQEKIEDEVISNLQTRLPINVPEPNYLEWMLEKQRCLVCDREAIKNSAAWLKINELLDLPSKMQKNEKQRPLTLHNFSDDFKRLYQNGLSLSNRINEIDDDINDTLLKSSEMNRKVRELNNQLLIIESDIQKLLVDTSLTKEEAENILKEYSIQNQKAKDFKEDLNIVVQKIAHKKGILKNINENLESLITGEIASWLIEKKNILNDFEQITDTTRDRVFNNLITTLEEEANSHYQNMTAGNKSSKGKIKLRKLPNGNYMPEINDSNGNPLLGLNTSNLILVKLSAIMAIISAKGNSGEIYTLITDAPTSVFGEDYTIGFCKTISKVYKQSIIMSKEFYKNHELRNELLTNPEIRIGKVYTITPSVSENERIDRNNLSTEIDLLN
;
A
#
# COMPACT_ATOMS: atom_id res chain seq x y z
N MET A 1 30.11 -0.53 4.48
CA MET A 1 31.54 -0.12 4.45
C MET A 1 31.79 0.97 5.46
N ILE A 2 33.01 1.07 6.05
CA ILE A 2 33.39 2.13 6.99
C ILE A 2 34.63 2.87 6.46
N ILE A 3 34.75 4.12 6.83
CA ILE A 3 35.91 4.96 6.50
C ILE A 3 36.96 4.76 7.58
N ARG A 4 38.19 4.39 7.20
CA ARG A 4 39.32 4.22 8.14
C ARG A 4 40.15 5.49 8.29
N LYS A 5 40.37 6.18 7.18
CA LYS A 5 41.12 7.45 7.21
C LYS A 5 40.83 8.32 6.00
N ILE A 6 41.08 9.62 6.17
CA ILE A 6 41.18 10.61 5.12
C ILE A 6 42.51 11.29 5.22
N GLU A 7 43.20 11.42 4.11
CA GLU A 7 44.48 12.12 3.97
C GLU A 7 44.28 13.30 3.04
N LEU A 8 44.64 14.49 3.47
CA LEU A 8 44.52 15.75 2.75
C LEU A 8 45.91 16.31 2.51
N GLU A 9 46.21 16.69 1.28
CA GLU A 9 47.47 17.39 0.95
C GLU A 9 47.14 18.65 0.18
N ASN A 10 47.46 19.80 0.76
CA ASN A 10 47.26 21.11 0.17
C ASN A 10 45.85 21.41 -0.32
N PHE A 11 44.83 20.83 0.34
CA PHE A 11 43.43 20.94 -0.05
C PHE A 11 42.76 22.12 0.68
N MET A 12 42.31 23.12 -0.06
CA MET A 12 41.62 24.32 0.45
C MET A 12 42.35 24.98 1.65
N CYS A 13 41.78 24.93 2.87
CA CYS A 13 42.42 25.48 4.07
C CYS A 13 43.45 24.54 4.72
N TYR A 14 43.61 23.32 4.25
CA TYR A 14 44.57 22.34 4.77
C TYR A 14 45.87 22.39 3.98
N SER A 15 46.86 23.10 4.48
CA SER A 15 48.19 23.14 3.88
C SER A 15 49.04 21.98 4.37
N GLY A 16 49.98 21.51 3.53
CA GLY A 16 50.81 20.34 3.84
C GLY A 16 49.99 19.04 3.89
N LYS A 17 50.54 18.07 4.61
CA LYS A 17 49.91 16.73 4.76
C LYS A 17 49.14 16.64 6.08
N ASN A 18 47.88 16.42 5.99
CA ASN A 18 46.98 16.21 7.13
C ASN A 18 46.35 14.80 7.04
N CYS A 19 46.19 14.11 8.17
CA CYS A 19 45.61 12.78 8.23
C CYS A 19 44.66 12.66 9.40
N ILE A 20 43.41 12.26 9.12
CA ILE A 20 42.39 11.97 10.12
C ILE A 20 42.07 10.50 10.02
N THR A 21 42.10 9.80 11.14
CA THR A 21 41.71 8.38 11.21
C THR A 21 40.40 8.23 11.94
N PHE A 22 39.58 7.32 11.50
CA PHE A 22 38.22 7.07 12.07
C PHE A 22 38.09 5.66 12.59
N SER A 23 37.25 5.50 13.59
CA SER A 23 36.85 4.20 14.14
C SER A 23 35.35 3.98 14.01
N GLU A 24 34.88 2.82 14.43
CA GLU A 24 33.44 2.59 14.56
C GLU A 24 32.86 3.50 15.65
N GLY A 25 31.54 3.76 15.59
CA GLY A 25 30.84 4.69 16.45
C GLY A 25 30.84 6.12 15.90
N ILE A 26 30.60 7.09 16.77
CA ILE A 26 30.52 8.50 16.41
C ILE A 26 31.91 9.14 16.46
N ASN A 27 32.43 9.54 15.32
CA ASN A 27 33.62 10.34 15.22
C ASN A 27 33.23 11.82 15.15
N VAL A 28 33.81 12.65 15.97
CA VAL A 28 33.44 14.07 16.06
C VAL A 28 34.62 14.94 15.69
N VAL A 29 34.39 15.90 14.80
CA VAL A 29 35.34 16.93 14.44
C VAL A 29 34.83 18.26 14.96
N ILE A 30 35.51 18.78 15.97
CA ILE A 30 35.11 19.97 16.74
C ILE A 30 35.91 21.19 16.28
N GLY A 31 35.25 22.32 16.11
CA GLY A 31 35.94 23.58 15.79
C GLY A 31 34.95 24.74 15.70
N ASP A 32 35.42 25.99 15.75
CA ASP A 32 34.54 27.14 15.58
C ASP A 32 34.25 27.41 14.09
N ASN A 33 33.37 28.37 13.83
CA ASN A 33 33.05 28.79 12.47
C ASN A 33 34.31 29.31 11.76
N GLY A 34 34.48 28.95 10.50
CA GLY A 34 35.64 29.33 9.69
C GLY A 34 36.92 28.47 9.91
N TYR A 35 36.94 27.51 10.85
CA TYR A 35 38.10 26.65 11.13
C TYR A 35 38.32 25.52 10.12
N GLY A 36 37.47 25.37 9.12
CA GLY A 36 37.68 24.41 8.04
C GLY A 36 36.81 23.14 8.08
N LYS A 37 35.89 23.02 9.04
CA LYS A 37 35.00 21.86 9.14
C LYS A 37 34.24 21.54 7.83
N SER A 38 33.60 22.56 7.25
CA SER A 38 32.87 22.38 5.99
C SER A 38 33.78 22.04 4.81
N LYS A 39 35.08 22.47 4.88
CA LYS A 39 36.06 22.10 3.87
C LYS A 39 36.53 20.64 4.00
N LEU A 40 36.48 20.08 5.21
CA LEU A 40 36.67 18.66 5.41
C LEU A 40 35.49 17.86 4.82
N TYR A 41 34.25 18.37 4.99
CA TYR A 41 33.08 17.77 4.33
C TYR A 41 33.21 17.84 2.79
N ASP A 42 33.63 18.98 2.25
CA ASP A 42 33.91 19.15 0.83
C ASP A 42 34.95 18.15 0.31
N ALA A 43 35.94 17.79 1.13
CA ALA A 43 36.96 16.81 0.75
C ALA A 43 36.38 15.42 0.48
N PHE A 44 35.40 14.95 1.30
CA PHE A 44 34.70 13.69 1.07
C PHE A 44 33.91 13.72 -0.25
N TYR A 45 33.19 14.81 -0.49
CA TYR A 45 32.42 14.98 -1.73
C TYR A 45 33.32 15.09 -2.95
N TRP A 46 34.42 15.81 -2.85
CA TRP A 46 35.33 15.99 -3.97
C TRP A 46 35.97 14.68 -4.44
N VAL A 47 36.39 13.82 -3.51
CA VAL A 47 36.98 12.52 -3.89
C VAL A 47 35.95 11.66 -4.60
N MET A 48 34.74 11.57 -4.08
CA MET A 48 33.70 10.68 -4.60
C MET A 48 33.07 11.19 -5.91
N TYR A 49 32.76 12.48 -5.97
CA TYR A 49 31.87 13.02 -7.01
C TYR A 49 32.50 14.16 -7.84
N ASP A 50 33.74 14.51 -7.61
CA ASP A 50 34.41 15.68 -8.23
C ASP A 50 33.65 16.98 -8.00
N GLN A 51 33.08 17.16 -6.82
CA GLN A 51 32.22 18.29 -6.46
C GLN A 51 32.62 18.88 -5.12
N VAL A 52 32.58 20.21 -4.99
CA VAL A 52 32.72 20.96 -3.76
C VAL A 52 31.60 21.97 -3.63
N PHE A 53 31.18 22.26 -2.41
CA PHE A 53 30.08 23.21 -2.17
C PHE A 53 30.59 24.66 -2.26
N VAL A 54 29.96 25.44 -3.11
CA VAL A 54 30.25 26.88 -3.28
C VAL A 54 29.15 27.67 -2.59
N SER A 55 29.46 28.23 -1.42
CA SER A 55 28.50 28.93 -0.56
C SER A 55 27.84 30.13 -1.23
N GLU A 56 28.52 30.84 -2.11
CA GLU A 56 28.02 32.01 -2.85
C GLU A 56 26.87 31.63 -3.80
N LYS A 57 26.96 30.44 -4.41
CA LYS A 57 25.95 29.93 -5.35
C LYS A 57 24.96 28.97 -4.72
N LYS A 58 25.22 28.56 -3.47
CA LYS A 58 24.47 27.54 -2.72
C LYS A 58 24.30 26.22 -3.50
N GLU A 59 25.30 25.83 -4.28
CA GLU A 59 25.31 24.63 -5.10
C GLU A 59 26.68 23.94 -5.13
N PHE A 60 26.66 22.63 -5.46
CA PHE A 60 27.90 21.87 -5.68
C PHE A 60 28.42 22.13 -7.08
N GLN A 61 29.72 22.45 -7.20
CA GLN A 61 30.40 22.69 -8.45
C GLN A 61 31.61 21.74 -8.62
N ASN A 62 31.87 21.35 -9.88
CA ASN A 62 32.99 20.46 -10.20
C ASN A 62 34.35 21.19 -10.27
N THR A 63 35.42 20.39 -10.31
CA THR A 63 36.82 20.92 -10.40
C THR A 63 37.00 21.90 -11.55
N ARG A 64 36.40 21.67 -12.73
CA ARG A 64 36.52 22.57 -13.90
C ARG A 64 35.99 23.97 -13.64
N THR A 65 35.04 24.10 -12.73
CA THR A 65 34.43 25.39 -12.37
C THR A 65 35.21 26.08 -11.27
N VAL A 66 35.63 25.35 -10.22
CA VAL A 66 36.26 25.92 -9.04
C VAL A 66 37.78 26.03 -9.18
N ARG A 67 38.39 25.18 -10.02
CA ARG A 67 39.81 25.20 -10.41
C ARG A 67 40.79 25.39 -9.24
N SER A 68 41.62 26.43 -9.28
CA SER A 68 42.65 26.72 -8.28
C SER A 68 42.12 27.00 -6.87
N ALA A 69 40.81 27.23 -6.70
CA ALA A 69 40.21 27.36 -5.37
C ALA A 69 40.27 26.05 -4.54
N ILE A 70 40.52 24.90 -5.18
CA ILE A 70 40.77 23.62 -4.51
C ILE A 70 42.12 23.59 -3.78
N ILE A 71 43.09 24.37 -4.25
CA ILE A 71 44.44 24.38 -3.70
C ILE A 71 44.51 25.39 -2.56
N SER A 72 45.27 25.04 -1.51
CA SER A 72 45.50 25.91 -0.36
C SER A 72 46.15 27.24 -0.78
N ASP A 73 45.58 28.37 -0.32
CA ASP A 73 46.07 29.71 -0.62
C ASP A 73 47.48 29.89 -0.08
N LYS A 74 47.78 29.34 1.10
CA LYS A 74 49.13 29.36 1.68
C LYS A 74 50.17 28.73 0.75
N ILE A 75 49.89 27.53 0.23
CA ILE A 75 50.83 26.84 -0.68
C ILE A 75 50.95 27.55 -2.02
N LYS A 76 49.89 28.19 -2.51
CA LYS A 76 49.97 29.04 -3.71
C LYS A 76 50.87 30.23 -3.51
N ALA A 77 50.79 30.88 -2.34
CA ALA A 77 51.64 32.02 -1.99
C ALA A 77 53.12 31.61 -1.77
N ASP A 78 53.35 30.48 -1.11
CA ASP A 78 54.69 29.96 -0.80
C ASP A 78 55.43 29.44 -2.04
N THR A 79 54.72 29.06 -3.11
CA THR A 79 55.32 28.43 -4.30
C THR A 79 55.37 29.39 -5.47
N GLN A 80 56.51 30.04 -5.68
CA GLN A 80 56.72 30.96 -6.80
C GLN A 80 56.89 30.26 -8.14
N ASN A 81 57.59 29.12 -8.16
CA ASN A 81 57.85 28.35 -9.37
C ASN A 81 57.76 26.85 -9.09
N GLY A 82 57.02 26.13 -9.89
CA GLY A 82 56.93 24.67 -9.77
C GLY A 82 55.49 24.11 -9.86
N LYS A 83 55.39 22.82 -9.81
CA LYS A 83 54.09 22.11 -9.81
C LYS A 83 53.53 22.08 -8.39
N ILE A 84 52.30 22.54 -8.24
CA ILE A 84 51.54 22.46 -6.98
C ILE A 84 50.45 21.39 -7.15
N ASN A 85 50.40 20.48 -6.17
CA ASN A 85 49.39 19.42 -6.15
C ASN A 85 48.50 19.57 -4.93
N ALA A 86 47.21 19.49 -5.11
CA ALA A 86 46.24 19.21 -4.05
C ALA A 86 45.74 17.78 -4.21
N SER A 87 45.71 17.01 -3.14
CA SER A 87 45.15 15.66 -3.18
C SER A 87 44.32 15.34 -1.94
N VAL A 88 43.28 14.54 -2.14
CA VAL A 88 42.53 13.93 -1.06
C VAL A 88 42.45 12.44 -1.31
N LYS A 89 42.75 11.65 -0.27
CA LYS A 89 42.74 10.21 -0.31
C LYS A 89 41.89 9.68 0.82
N ILE A 90 40.89 8.82 0.51
CA ILE A 90 40.03 8.17 1.48
C ILE A 90 40.26 6.66 1.42
N THR A 91 40.40 6.03 2.60
CA THR A 91 40.47 4.56 2.73
C THR A 91 39.20 4.02 3.33
N PHE A 92 38.47 3.24 2.56
CA PHE A 92 37.31 2.52 2.99
C PHE A 92 37.67 1.08 3.34
N HIS A 93 37.04 0.53 4.36
CA HIS A 93 37.13 -0.88 4.72
C HIS A 93 35.77 -1.57 4.53
N ASN A 94 35.74 -2.57 3.71
CA ASN A 94 34.60 -3.46 3.56
C ASN A 94 34.69 -4.56 4.61
N LEU A 95 33.86 -4.48 5.64
CA LEU A 95 33.87 -5.43 6.76
C LEU A 95 33.42 -6.83 6.38
N ASP A 96 32.57 -6.96 5.34
CA ASP A 96 31.99 -8.24 4.92
C ASP A 96 32.99 -9.07 4.10
N ARG A 97 33.86 -8.40 3.32
CA ARG A 97 34.81 -9.04 2.41
C ARG A 97 36.27 -8.90 2.87
N ASP A 98 36.49 -8.24 4.01
CA ASP A 98 37.80 -7.93 4.56
C ASP A 98 38.75 -7.31 3.52
N SER A 99 38.22 -6.38 2.72
CA SER A 99 38.92 -5.68 1.65
C SER A 99 38.91 -4.19 1.88
N MET A 100 39.93 -3.52 1.39
CA MET A 100 40.07 -2.06 1.46
C MET A 100 39.97 -1.45 0.07
N TYR A 101 39.26 -0.35 -0.02
CA TYR A 101 39.23 0.50 -1.22
C TYR A 101 39.88 1.83 -0.89
N ILE A 102 40.85 2.25 -1.72
CA ILE A 102 41.55 3.51 -1.57
C ILE A 102 41.19 4.37 -2.77
N LEU A 103 40.50 5.48 -2.50
CA LEU A 103 40.09 6.47 -3.47
C LEU A 103 41.00 7.69 -3.32
N GLU A 104 41.60 8.11 -4.40
CA GLU A 104 42.42 9.32 -4.43
C GLU A 104 42.01 10.22 -5.59
N ARG A 105 41.79 11.50 -5.28
CA ARG A 105 41.61 12.53 -6.29
C ARG A 105 42.72 13.56 -6.15
N ARG A 106 43.29 13.92 -7.28
CA ARG A 106 44.43 14.88 -7.34
C ARG A 106 44.12 15.95 -8.37
N TYR A 107 44.42 17.20 -7.99
CA TYR A 107 44.37 18.33 -8.89
C TYR A 107 45.74 19.02 -8.87
N SER A 108 46.28 19.33 -10.06
CA SER A 108 47.64 19.88 -10.21
C SER A 108 47.59 21.17 -11.01
N VAL A 109 48.36 22.17 -10.58
CA VAL A 109 48.55 23.42 -11.32
C VAL A 109 50.05 23.71 -11.42
N LEU A 110 50.42 24.57 -12.35
CA LEU A 110 51.79 25.02 -12.51
C LEU A 110 51.89 26.50 -12.07
N SER A 111 52.75 26.81 -11.11
CA SER A 111 53.09 28.19 -10.75
C SER A 111 54.32 28.63 -11.54
N LYS A 112 54.25 29.79 -12.20
CA LYS A 112 55.35 30.45 -12.86
C LYS A 112 55.38 31.93 -12.41
N GLU A 113 56.44 32.32 -11.73
CA GLU A 113 56.59 33.68 -11.19
C GLU A 113 55.38 34.11 -10.32
N GLY A 114 54.82 33.18 -9.56
CA GLY A 114 53.62 33.41 -8.74
C GLY A 114 52.28 33.41 -9.51
N ILE A 115 52.32 33.27 -10.83
CA ILE A 115 51.12 33.18 -11.66
C ILE A 115 50.70 31.70 -11.80
N ILE A 116 49.47 31.39 -11.39
CA ILE A 116 48.92 30.03 -11.44
C ILE A 116 48.38 29.73 -12.84
N GLN A 117 48.98 28.73 -13.49
CA GLN A 117 48.44 28.15 -14.72
C GLN A 117 47.51 26.99 -14.35
N GLU A 118 46.19 27.19 -14.54
CA GLU A 118 45.17 26.27 -14.12
C GLU A 118 45.00 25.11 -15.11
N ASN A 119 44.73 23.91 -14.58
CA ASN A 119 44.23 22.76 -15.31
C ASN A 119 42.74 22.70 -15.25
N ASN A 120 42.12 22.00 -16.24
CA ASN A 120 40.69 21.83 -16.29
C ASN A 120 40.18 20.60 -15.53
N ASP A 121 40.98 19.54 -15.41
CA ASP A 121 40.55 18.24 -14.95
C ASP A 121 41.34 17.77 -13.73
N SER A 122 40.67 17.03 -12.84
CA SER A 122 41.29 16.31 -11.74
C SER A 122 41.57 14.86 -12.17
N GLU A 123 42.60 14.25 -11.61
CA GLU A 123 42.95 12.84 -11.78
C GLU A 123 42.30 12.03 -10.65
N PHE A 124 41.59 10.94 -11.01
CA PHE A 124 40.93 10.03 -10.05
C PHE A 124 41.57 8.65 -10.13
N THR A 125 41.95 8.09 -8.98
CA THR A 125 42.53 6.75 -8.84
C THR A 125 41.74 5.95 -7.81
N LEU A 126 41.41 4.70 -8.17
CA LEU A 126 40.80 3.72 -7.28
C LEU A 126 41.71 2.50 -7.18
N LEU A 127 42.13 2.19 -5.95
CA LEU A 127 42.90 1.00 -5.62
C LEU A 127 42.07 0.06 -4.77
N GLU A 128 42.11 -1.24 -5.09
CA GLU A 128 41.52 -2.31 -4.30
C GLU A 128 42.65 -3.11 -3.64
N LYS A 129 42.55 -3.33 -2.32
CA LYS A 129 43.50 -4.08 -1.54
C LYS A 129 42.75 -5.12 -0.70
N GLU A 130 42.95 -6.40 -0.95
CA GLU A 130 42.55 -7.45 -0.05
C GLU A 130 43.52 -7.51 1.14
N LEU A 131 43.05 -7.68 2.36
CA LEU A 131 43.88 -7.70 3.56
C LEU A 131 44.89 -8.87 3.57
N SER A 132 44.61 -9.93 2.84
CA SER A 132 45.49 -11.07 2.61
C SER A 132 46.65 -10.80 1.68
N TYR A 133 46.64 -9.72 0.89
CA TYR A 133 47.66 -9.37 -0.07
C TYR A 133 48.40 -8.08 0.30
N LEU A 134 49.73 -8.10 0.15
CA LEU A 134 50.57 -6.92 0.44
C LEU A 134 50.38 -5.75 -0.55
N ASN A 135 49.99 -6.03 -1.79
CA ASN A 135 49.94 -5.02 -2.86
C ASN A 135 48.47 -4.67 -3.21
N ALA A 136 48.22 -3.36 -3.34
CA ALA A 136 46.95 -2.85 -3.87
C ALA A 136 46.94 -2.92 -5.40
N ARG A 137 45.77 -3.28 -5.98
CA ARG A 137 45.56 -3.31 -7.42
C ARG A 137 44.78 -2.08 -7.87
N MET A 138 45.24 -1.44 -8.95
CA MET A 138 44.51 -0.34 -9.57
C MET A 138 43.32 -0.89 -10.35
N VAL A 139 42.14 -0.31 -10.10
CA VAL A 139 40.93 -0.62 -10.86
C VAL A 139 40.87 0.30 -12.07
N THR A 140 41.16 -0.26 -13.25
CA THR A 140 41.21 0.50 -14.53
C THR A 140 39.89 0.42 -15.30
N ASP A 141 39.09 -0.65 -15.08
CA ASP A 141 37.81 -0.84 -15.72
C ASP A 141 36.75 0.13 -15.18
N ASP A 142 36.15 0.92 -16.06
CA ASP A 142 35.19 1.96 -15.72
C ASP A 142 33.87 1.41 -15.18
N GLU A 143 33.39 0.26 -15.66
CA GLU A 143 32.17 -0.36 -15.15
C GLU A 143 32.38 -0.91 -13.73
N ARG A 144 33.52 -1.58 -13.50
CA ARG A 144 33.90 -2.05 -12.18
C ARG A 144 34.10 -0.88 -11.22
N ARG A 145 34.72 0.21 -11.68
CA ARG A 145 34.92 1.43 -10.89
C ARG A 145 33.58 2.02 -10.46
N LYS A 146 32.62 2.18 -11.39
CA LYS A 146 31.26 2.66 -11.09
C LYS A 146 30.54 1.73 -10.12
N SER A 147 30.66 0.42 -10.30
CA SER A 147 30.06 -0.57 -9.40
C SER A 147 30.62 -0.46 -7.99
N ILE A 148 31.94 -0.31 -7.81
CA ILE A 148 32.56 -0.14 -6.49
C ILE A 148 32.10 1.17 -5.83
N LEU A 149 32.10 2.28 -6.57
CA LEU A 149 31.65 3.57 -6.05
C LEU A 149 30.16 3.51 -5.65
N ASN A 150 29.32 2.87 -6.45
CA ASN A 150 27.93 2.69 -6.15
C ASN A 150 27.69 1.75 -4.94
N ASN A 151 28.58 0.79 -4.70
CA ASN A 151 28.56 -0.04 -3.49
C ASN A 151 29.05 0.69 -2.24
N ILE A 152 29.98 1.65 -2.38
CA ILE A 152 30.45 2.49 -1.27
C ILE A 152 29.33 3.45 -0.85
N LEU A 153 28.77 4.18 -1.81
CA LEU A 153 27.70 5.14 -1.58
C LEU A 153 26.87 5.31 -2.87
N PRO A 154 25.71 4.65 -3.00
CA PRO A 154 24.84 4.83 -4.14
C PRO A 154 24.43 6.28 -4.31
N SER A 155 24.50 6.78 -5.56
CA SER A 155 24.22 8.19 -5.87
C SER A 155 22.79 8.62 -5.47
N GLN A 156 21.86 7.67 -5.44
CA GLN A 156 20.46 7.92 -5.08
C GLN A 156 20.25 8.17 -3.59
N ILE A 157 21.16 7.70 -2.73
CA ILE A 157 21.04 7.82 -1.26
C ILE A 157 22.09 8.73 -0.65
N LYS A 158 23.02 9.25 -1.46
CA LYS A 158 24.11 10.07 -0.97
C LYS A 158 23.64 11.25 -0.12
N ASP A 159 22.61 11.96 -0.56
CA ASP A 159 22.10 13.16 0.09
C ASP A 159 21.42 12.86 1.43
N TYR A 160 21.01 11.60 1.67
CA TYR A 160 20.46 11.14 2.96
C TYR A 160 21.54 10.71 3.96
N LEU A 161 22.74 10.42 3.49
CA LEU A 161 23.87 9.94 4.30
C LEU A 161 24.97 10.96 4.45
N TRP A 162 25.20 11.79 3.43
CA TRP A 162 26.21 12.83 3.40
C TRP A 162 25.55 14.18 3.15
N PHE A 163 25.36 14.97 4.22
CA PHE A 163 24.64 16.23 4.14
C PHE A 163 25.18 17.29 5.10
N GLN A 164 24.93 18.54 4.77
CA GLN A 164 25.13 19.69 5.65
C GLN A 164 23.85 19.99 6.41
N GLY A 165 23.93 20.40 7.68
CA GLY A 165 22.76 20.66 8.51
C GLY A 165 21.77 21.65 7.89
N GLU A 166 22.29 22.68 7.21
CA GLU A 166 21.49 23.66 6.47
C GLU A 166 20.72 23.06 5.27
N GLN A 167 21.21 21.94 4.73
CA GLN A 167 20.57 21.25 3.58
C GLN A 167 19.50 20.26 3.99
N VAL A 168 19.38 19.91 5.28
CA VAL A 168 18.36 18.94 5.75
C VAL A 168 16.95 19.40 5.38
N GLU A 169 16.69 20.71 5.32
CA GLU A 169 15.43 21.25 4.86
C GLU A 169 15.13 20.95 3.40
N SER A 170 16.17 20.88 2.56
CA SER A 170 16.02 20.62 1.12
C SER A 170 16.07 19.14 0.75
N ILE A 171 16.67 18.29 1.60
CA ILE A 171 16.82 16.84 1.37
C ILE A 171 15.46 16.14 1.42
N ILE A 172 14.68 16.43 2.44
CA ILE A 172 13.27 16.10 2.48
C ILE A 172 12.52 17.42 2.42
N ASP A 173 12.28 17.89 1.23
CA ASP A 173 11.43 19.03 1.00
C ASP A 173 9.98 18.58 1.10
N PHE A 174 9.30 18.96 2.19
CA PHE A 174 7.88 18.66 2.37
C PHE A 174 7.01 19.25 1.26
N ASN A 175 7.53 20.23 0.53
CA ASN A 175 6.85 20.81 -0.62
C ASN A 175 7.03 19.99 -1.90
N LYS A 176 8.04 19.10 -1.94
CA LYS A 176 8.26 18.14 -3.03
C LYS A 176 7.74 16.78 -2.63
N HIS A 177 6.49 16.53 -2.90
CA HIS A 177 5.75 15.35 -2.47
C HIS A 177 6.33 13.99 -2.91
N ASP A 178 7.23 13.98 -3.89
CA ASP A 178 7.82 12.75 -4.43
C ASP A 178 9.14 12.32 -3.75
N THR A 179 9.76 13.20 -2.94
CA THR A 179 11.09 12.98 -2.38
C THR A 179 11.15 11.75 -1.49
N LEU A 180 10.19 11.61 -0.56
CA LEU A 180 10.13 10.46 0.35
C LEU A 180 9.80 9.17 -0.41
N THR A 181 8.86 9.23 -1.35
CA THR A 181 8.48 8.09 -2.18
C THR A 181 9.64 7.61 -3.04
N LYS A 182 10.42 8.52 -3.63
CA LYS A 182 11.64 8.17 -4.37
C LYS A 182 12.67 7.50 -3.46
N ALA A 183 12.90 8.05 -2.26
CA ALA A 183 13.82 7.46 -1.28
C ALA A 183 13.38 6.04 -0.88
N ILE A 184 12.10 5.86 -0.57
CA ILE A 184 11.51 4.56 -0.25
C ILE A 184 11.71 3.60 -1.40
N ASN A 185 11.36 3.97 -2.61
CA ASN A 185 11.48 3.10 -3.80
C ASN A 185 12.93 2.67 -4.06
N VAL A 186 13.89 3.59 -3.90
CA VAL A 186 15.31 3.29 -4.10
C VAL A 186 15.86 2.37 -3.00
N LEU A 187 15.44 2.58 -1.75
CA LEU A 187 16.01 1.91 -0.59
C LEU A 187 15.32 0.57 -0.26
N SER A 188 14.07 0.39 -0.64
CA SER A 188 13.25 -0.76 -0.24
C SER A 188 13.29 -1.97 -1.17
N ASN A 189 14.06 -1.94 -2.25
CA ASN A 189 14.03 -2.97 -3.31
C ASN A 189 12.65 -3.18 -3.97
N ILE A 190 11.69 -2.28 -3.79
CA ILE A 190 10.35 -2.34 -4.41
C ILE A 190 10.45 -2.43 -5.94
N SER A 191 11.45 -1.82 -6.53
CA SER A 191 11.74 -1.93 -7.96
C SER A 191 11.87 -3.37 -8.47
N ARG A 192 12.27 -4.31 -7.61
CA ARG A 192 12.31 -5.75 -7.95
C ARG A 192 10.90 -6.34 -8.05
N TYR A 193 10.00 -5.91 -7.19
CA TYR A 193 8.59 -6.31 -7.24
C TYR A 193 7.88 -5.67 -8.43
N ASP A 194 8.20 -4.42 -8.77
CA ASP A 194 7.70 -3.76 -9.98
C ASP A 194 8.18 -4.47 -11.24
N ALA A 195 9.44 -4.90 -11.29
CA ALA A 195 9.98 -5.72 -12.39
C ALA A 195 9.28 -7.10 -12.46
N LEU A 196 9.05 -7.76 -11.32
CA LEU A 196 8.33 -9.03 -11.25
C LEU A 196 6.88 -8.88 -11.74
N LYS A 197 6.18 -7.82 -11.31
CA LYS A 197 4.83 -7.48 -11.78
C LYS A 197 4.81 -7.31 -13.30
N ASN A 198 5.77 -6.57 -13.85
CA ASN A 198 5.87 -6.39 -15.30
C ASN A 198 6.08 -7.71 -16.05
N ILE A 199 6.95 -8.60 -15.54
CA ILE A 199 7.18 -9.93 -16.12
C ILE A 199 5.89 -10.76 -16.04
N ALA A 200 5.21 -10.77 -14.91
CA ALA A 200 3.95 -11.48 -14.71
C ALA A 200 2.87 -10.97 -15.67
N SER A 201 2.74 -9.67 -15.85
CA SER A 201 1.78 -9.06 -16.77
C SER A 201 2.07 -9.42 -18.23
N ILE A 202 3.34 -9.40 -18.64
CA ILE A 202 3.74 -9.84 -20.00
C ILE A 202 3.41 -11.31 -20.20
N ALA A 203 3.70 -12.17 -19.23
CA ALA A 203 3.42 -13.59 -19.28
C ALA A 203 1.92 -13.90 -19.34
N ALA A 204 1.11 -13.23 -18.51
CA ALA A 204 -0.34 -13.34 -18.49
C ALA A 204 -0.94 -12.91 -19.85
N LYS A 205 -0.50 -11.77 -20.39
CA LYS A 205 -0.92 -11.32 -21.73
C LYS A 205 -0.57 -12.31 -22.82
N ALA A 206 0.63 -12.90 -22.78
CA ALA A 206 1.04 -13.92 -23.77
C ALA A 206 0.15 -15.16 -23.67
N ALA A 207 -0.17 -15.65 -22.47
CA ALA A 207 -1.05 -16.80 -22.25
C ALA A 207 -2.48 -16.53 -22.69
N ASN A 208 -3.02 -15.35 -22.39
CA ASN A 208 -4.34 -14.93 -22.81
C ASN A 208 -4.42 -14.87 -24.36
N ASN A 209 -3.41 -14.31 -25.03
CA ASN A 209 -3.33 -14.27 -26.49
C ASN A 209 -3.26 -15.67 -27.11
N GLU A 210 -2.55 -16.61 -26.50
CA GLU A 210 -2.46 -17.99 -26.95
C GLU A 210 -3.79 -18.71 -26.79
N TYR A 211 -4.45 -18.53 -25.66
CA TYR A 211 -5.79 -19.03 -25.37
C TYR A 211 -6.82 -18.48 -26.37
N ASP A 212 -6.81 -17.17 -26.62
CA ASP A 212 -7.69 -16.52 -27.58
C ASP A 212 -7.52 -17.05 -29.02
N ARG A 213 -6.26 -17.34 -29.42
CA ARG A 213 -5.99 -17.96 -30.73
C ARG A 213 -6.57 -19.36 -30.86
N GLU A 214 -6.51 -20.16 -29.79
CA GLU A 214 -7.09 -21.49 -29.77
C GLU A 214 -8.63 -21.45 -29.74
N LEU A 215 -9.17 -20.51 -28.96
CA LEU A 215 -10.60 -20.20 -28.92
C LEU A 215 -11.16 -19.93 -30.32
N LYS A 216 -10.43 -19.12 -31.09
CA LYS A 216 -10.75 -18.80 -32.49
C LYS A 216 -10.73 -20.03 -33.39
N ARG A 217 -9.71 -20.87 -33.20
CA ARG A 217 -9.57 -22.10 -33.99
C ARG A 217 -10.71 -23.09 -33.79
N LEU A 218 -11.26 -23.15 -32.58
CA LEU A 218 -12.32 -24.10 -32.18
C LEU A 218 -13.75 -23.53 -32.27
N SER A 219 -13.90 -22.27 -32.63
CA SER A 219 -15.22 -21.64 -32.79
C SER A 219 -15.92 -22.12 -34.07
N LYS A 220 -17.16 -22.58 -33.92
CA LYS A 220 -18.00 -23.02 -35.08
C LYS A 220 -18.52 -21.85 -35.93
N ASP A 221 -18.83 -20.73 -35.27
CA ASP A 221 -19.37 -19.54 -35.91
C ASP A 221 -18.24 -18.54 -36.13
N THR A 222 -17.48 -18.72 -37.22
CA THR A 222 -16.35 -17.86 -37.55
C THR A 222 -16.74 -16.40 -37.73
N VAL A 223 -17.99 -16.10 -38.11
CA VAL A 223 -18.50 -14.73 -38.29
C VAL A 223 -18.77 -14.06 -36.96
N LYS A 224 -19.45 -14.75 -36.04
CA LYS A 224 -19.72 -14.22 -34.70
C LYS A 224 -18.47 -14.12 -33.85
N SER A 225 -17.59 -15.13 -33.92
CA SER A 225 -16.29 -15.11 -33.23
C SER A 225 -15.42 -13.96 -33.72
N SER A 226 -15.30 -13.75 -35.02
CA SER A 226 -14.52 -12.65 -35.61
C SER A 226 -15.09 -11.28 -35.21
N LYS A 227 -16.41 -11.15 -35.10
CA LYS A 227 -17.04 -9.91 -34.65
C LYS A 227 -16.73 -9.63 -33.18
N LEU A 228 -16.88 -10.62 -32.30
CA LEU A 228 -16.56 -10.49 -30.87
C LEU A 228 -15.09 -10.22 -30.62
N GLU A 229 -14.17 -10.79 -31.42
CA GLU A 229 -12.75 -10.49 -31.36
C GLU A 229 -12.43 -9.04 -31.78
N LEU A 230 -13.10 -8.56 -32.83
CA LEU A 230 -12.97 -7.16 -33.23
C LEU A 230 -13.46 -6.25 -32.12
N ASP A 231 -14.61 -6.58 -31.53
CA ASP A 231 -15.17 -5.82 -30.39
C ASP A 231 -14.23 -5.89 -29.18
N LYS A 232 -13.65 -7.05 -28.87
CA LYS A 232 -12.63 -7.22 -27.84
C LYS A 232 -11.42 -6.31 -28.07
N LYS A 233 -10.86 -6.37 -29.28
CA LYS A 233 -9.70 -5.54 -29.63
C LYS A 233 -9.99 -4.05 -29.54
N ASN A 234 -11.14 -3.61 -30.01
CA ASN A 234 -11.57 -2.23 -29.90
C ASN A 234 -11.69 -1.80 -28.42
N ILE A 235 -12.29 -2.63 -27.56
CA ILE A 235 -12.41 -2.34 -26.13
C ILE A 235 -11.03 -2.34 -25.43
N GLU A 236 -10.10 -3.22 -25.83
CA GLU A 236 -8.72 -3.23 -25.32
C GLU A 236 -7.95 -1.96 -25.73
N GLU A 237 -8.12 -1.49 -26.97
CA GLU A 237 -7.55 -0.22 -27.43
C GLU A 237 -8.14 0.98 -26.69
N GLU A 238 -9.46 1.06 -26.53
CA GLU A 238 -10.13 2.08 -25.73
C GLU A 238 -9.71 2.06 -24.26
N LEU A 239 -9.52 0.87 -23.68
CA LEU A 239 -9.03 0.70 -22.31
C LEU A 239 -7.60 1.24 -22.16
N LYS A 240 -6.75 1.00 -23.16
CA LYS A 240 -5.39 1.54 -23.19
C LYS A 240 -5.37 3.06 -23.25
N GLU A 241 -6.24 3.64 -24.08
CA GLU A 241 -6.40 5.10 -24.17
C GLU A 241 -6.88 5.70 -22.85
N LEU A 242 -7.88 5.07 -22.22
CA LEU A 242 -8.40 5.52 -20.92
C LEU A 242 -7.35 5.42 -19.79
N LEU A 243 -6.48 4.42 -19.81
CA LEU A 243 -5.38 4.31 -18.84
C LEU A 243 -4.32 5.40 -19.05
N LEU A 244 -4.04 5.78 -20.30
CA LEU A 244 -3.15 6.91 -20.59
C LEU A 244 -3.79 8.24 -20.16
N GLU A 245 -5.10 8.41 -20.39
CA GLU A 245 -5.87 9.57 -19.94
C GLU A 245 -5.87 9.68 -18.41
N GLU A 246 -6.04 8.56 -17.70
CA GLU A 246 -5.93 8.49 -16.24
C GLU A 246 -4.55 8.96 -15.74
N GLU A 247 -3.47 8.50 -16.37
CA GLU A 247 -2.10 8.89 -16.03
C GLU A 247 -1.87 10.41 -16.30
N GLU A 248 -2.35 10.93 -17.41
CA GLU A 248 -2.24 12.35 -17.76
C GLU A 248 -3.01 13.23 -16.76
N ILE A 249 -4.25 12.87 -16.43
CA ILE A 249 -5.07 13.59 -15.45
C ILE A 249 -4.39 13.56 -14.07
N ASN A 250 -3.86 12.45 -13.63
CA ASN A 250 -3.12 12.33 -12.36
C ASN A 250 -1.89 13.25 -12.34
N ASN A 251 -1.14 13.32 -13.44
CA ASN A 251 0.02 14.20 -13.55
C ASN A 251 -0.39 15.69 -13.52
N ASN A 252 -1.47 16.05 -14.18
CA ASN A 252 -1.99 17.40 -14.20
C ASN A 252 -2.57 17.82 -12.83
N LEU A 253 -3.27 16.91 -12.16
CA LEU A 253 -3.74 17.09 -10.78
C LEU A 253 -2.58 17.37 -9.84
N SER A 254 -1.53 16.52 -9.88
CA SER A 254 -0.33 16.70 -9.06
C SER A 254 0.36 18.04 -9.29
N ARG A 255 0.44 18.50 -10.55
CA ARG A 255 1.01 19.82 -10.89
C ARG A 255 0.15 20.96 -10.36
N ALA A 256 -1.17 20.89 -10.50
CA ALA A 256 -2.09 21.91 -10.01
C ALA A 256 -2.05 22.01 -8.49
N GLU A 257 -2.02 20.89 -7.78
CA GLU A 257 -1.90 20.83 -6.32
C GLU A 257 -0.55 21.39 -5.84
N SER A 258 0.56 20.97 -6.45
CA SER A 258 1.90 21.49 -6.12
C SER A 258 2.01 23.00 -6.37
N ARG A 259 1.46 23.49 -7.47
CA ARG A 259 1.49 24.92 -7.77
C ARG A 259 0.64 25.74 -6.81
N SER A 260 -0.53 25.21 -6.41
CA SER A 260 -1.39 25.82 -5.40
C SER A 260 -0.65 25.96 -4.07
N GLU A 261 0.11 24.94 -3.69
CA GLU A 261 0.91 24.89 -2.47
C GLU A 261 2.12 25.86 -2.50
N ASP A 262 2.83 25.94 -3.64
CA ASP A 262 3.93 26.89 -3.86
C ASP A 262 3.47 28.35 -3.74
N LEU A 263 2.27 28.67 -4.22
CA LEU A 263 1.69 30.01 -4.14
C LEU A 263 1.39 30.42 -2.69
N LEU A 264 1.00 29.46 -1.86
CA LEU A 264 0.76 29.67 -0.43
C LEU A 264 2.06 29.82 0.37
N ASN A 265 3.11 29.09 -0.01
CA ASN A 265 4.41 29.10 0.70
C ASN A 265 5.24 30.37 0.46
N LYS A 266 4.91 31.18 -0.54
CA LYS A 266 5.64 32.40 -0.90
C LYS A 266 5.39 33.59 0.03
N GLN A 267 4.58 33.44 1.07
CA GLN A 267 4.20 34.53 1.95
C GLN A 267 4.83 34.43 3.33
N VAL A 268 5.43 35.51 3.83
CA VAL A 268 6.19 35.59 5.09
C VAL A 268 5.32 35.40 6.36
N ASP A 269 3.99 35.58 6.27
CA ASP A 269 3.01 35.23 7.31
C ASP A 269 2.47 33.78 7.19
N ALA A 270 3.20 32.95 6.46
CA ALA A 270 2.86 31.60 6.05
C ALA A 270 2.58 30.63 7.21
N GLN A 271 2.98 30.90 8.45
CA GLN A 271 2.72 29.96 9.55
C GLN A 271 1.21 29.76 9.81
N LYS A 272 0.41 30.80 9.80
CA LYS A 272 -1.03 30.66 10.02
C LYS A 272 -1.75 30.05 8.81
N VAL A 273 -1.30 30.39 7.62
CA VAL A 273 -1.87 29.86 6.37
C VAL A 273 -1.46 28.42 6.17
N SER A 274 -0.19 28.05 6.44
CA SER A 274 0.30 26.65 6.43
C SER A 274 -0.52 25.78 7.38
N ILE A 275 -0.82 26.26 8.57
CA ILE A 275 -1.65 25.59 9.56
C ILE A 275 -3.06 25.28 9.03
N LEU A 276 -3.70 26.29 8.41
CA LEU A 276 -5.04 26.11 7.86
C LEU A 276 -5.03 25.18 6.65
N GLN A 277 -3.96 25.21 5.87
CA GLN A 277 -3.81 24.33 4.71
C GLN A 277 -3.58 22.86 5.11
N GLU A 278 -2.79 22.62 6.15
CA GLU A 278 -2.63 21.27 6.69
C GLU A 278 -3.98 20.72 7.20
N ARG A 279 -4.77 21.55 7.90
CA ARG A 279 -6.15 21.17 8.27
C ARG A 279 -7.02 20.88 7.06
N ARG A 280 -6.94 21.74 6.04
CA ARG A 280 -7.66 21.55 4.77
C ARG A 280 -7.30 20.20 4.13
N ASN A 281 -6.01 19.92 4.04
CA ASN A 281 -5.52 18.68 3.45
C ASN A 281 -5.95 17.46 4.30
N GLY A 282 -5.91 17.57 5.64
CA GLY A 282 -6.43 16.55 6.55
C GLY A 282 -7.91 16.23 6.31
N TYR A 283 -8.74 17.28 6.11
CA TYR A 283 -10.17 17.07 5.82
C TYR A 283 -10.40 16.48 4.43
N ILE A 284 -9.60 16.85 3.43
CA ILE A 284 -9.67 16.26 2.09
C ILE A 284 -9.37 14.76 2.15
N THR A 285 -8.31 14.36 2.85
CA THR A 285 -7.95 12.94 3.03
C THR A 285 -9.06 12.15 3.74
N GLN A 286 -9.62 12.72 4.81
CA GLN A 286 -10.75 12.10 5.51
C GLN A 286 -11.99 11.97 4.61
N LEU A 287 -12.25 12.96 3.75
CA LEU A 287 -13.33 12.90 2.77
C LEU A 287 -13.11 11.79 1.74
N GLU A 288 -11.89 11.63 1.25
CA GLU A 288 -11.54 10.59 0.29
C GLU A 288 -11.70 9.19 0.91
N GLU A 289 -11.22 8.98 2.13
CA GLU A 289 -11.37 7.72 2.87
C GLU A 289 -12.85 7.39 3.13
N LEU A 290 -13.64 8.41 3.54
CA LEU A 290 -15.07 8.24 3.75
C LEU A 290 -15.83 7.93 2.46
N ASN A 291 -15.50 8.61 1.36
CA ASN A 291 -16.12 8.37 0.05
C ASN A 291 -15.75 6.98 -0.50
N GLN A 292 -14.52 6.52 -0.33
CA GLN A 292 -14.10 5.16 -0.68
C GLN A 292 -14.86 4.12 0.15
N SER A 293 -14.97 4.35 1.46
CA SER A 293 -15.73 3.47 2.36
C SER A 293 -17.21 3.44 1.98
N LEU A 294 -17.77 4.58 1.62
CA LEU A 294 -19.17 4.72 1.21
C LEU A 294 -19.44 4.00 -0.11
N SER A 295 -18.54 4.12 -1.09
CA SER A 295 -18.64 3.41 -2.36
C SER A 295 -18.50 1.88 -2.18
N PHE A 296 -17.61 1.45 -1.29
CA PHE A 296 -17.44 0.04 -0.94
C PHE A 296 -18.69 -0.54 -0.29
N GLU A 297 -19.27 0.18 0.69
CA GLU A 297 -20.51 -0.24 1.35
C GLU A 297 -21.70 -0.26 0.38
N GLN A 298 -21.83 0.73 -0.51
CA GLN A 298 -22.87 0.74 -1.53
C GLN A 298 -22.74 -0.44 -2.51
N ASN A 299 -21.54 -0.75 -2.97
CA ASN A 299 -21.31 -1.89 -3.87
C ASN A 299 -21.58 -3.23 -3.18
N ASN A 300 -21.22 -3.36 -1.90
CA ASN A 300 -21.50 -4.55 -1.11
C ASN A 300 -23.00 -4.69 -0.78
N PHE A 301 -23.71 -3.59 -0.59
CA PHE A 301 -25.14 -3.55 -0.33
C PHE A 301 -25.93 -4.24 -1.45
N HIS A 302 -25.73 -3.82 -2.70
CA HIS A 302 -26.40 -4.45 -3.83
C HIS A 302 -26.07 -5.93 -3.99
N ARG A 303 -24.81 -6.31 -3.80
CA ARG A 303 -24.39 -7.72 -3.84
C ARG A 303 -25.05 -8.55 -2.77
N LYS A 304 -25.13 -8.05 -1.53
CA LYS A 304 -25.80 -8.75 -0.41
C LYS A 304 -27.29 -8.91 -0.70
N MET A 305 -27.98 -7.87 -1.17
CA MET A 305 -29.40 -7.92 -1.51
C MET A 305 -29.73 -9.00 -2.53
N PHE A 306 -28.98 -9.05 -3.64
CA PHE A 306 -29.26 -10.02 -4.71
C PHE A 306 -28.81 -11.44 -4.35
N ARG A 307 -27.63 -11.59 -3.76
CA ARG A 307 -27.07 -12.89 -3.37
C ARG A 307 -27.95 -13.61 -2.35
N ASN A 308 -28.58 -12.88 -1.45
CA ASN A 308 -29.38 -13.41 -0.36
C ASN A 308 -30.88 -13.38 -0.66
N LYS A 309 -31.28 -13.11 -1.90
CA LYS A 309 -32.69 -13.16 -2.35
C LYS A 309 -33.62 -12.17 -1.61
N TRP A 310 -33.10 -11.02 -1.18
CA TRP A 310 -33.85 -9.94 -0.52
C TRP A 310 -35.07 -9.48 -1.36
N VAL A 311 -35.03 -9.62 -2.68
CA VAL A 311 -36.15 -9.39 -3.60
C VAL A 311 -37.43 -10.13 -3.17
N LEU A 312 -37.31 -11.21 -2.40
CA LEU A 312 -38.43 -11.97 -1.83
C LEU A 312 -38.97 -11.35 -0.53
N LYS A 313 -38.47 -10.24 -0.05
CA LYS A 313 -39.07 -9.47 1.04
C LYS A 313 -40.50 -9.05 0.66
N GLY A 314 -41.42 -9.17 1.59
CA GLY A 314 -42.84 -8.97 1.31
C GLY A 314 -43.63 -10.25 0.99
N THR A 315 -42.95 -11.36 0.75
CA THR A 315 -43.58 -12.66 0.62
C THR A 315 -43.89 -13.32 1.98
N GLU A 316 -43.53 -12.69 3.09
CA GLU A 316 -43.69 -13.20 4.46
C GLU A 316 -45.14 -13.57 4.79
N ASN A 317 -46.10 -12.74 4.37
CA ASN A 317 -47.52 -13.03 4.54
C ASN A 317 -47.99 -14.27 3.72
N LEU A 318 -47.38 -14.43 2.55
CA LEU A 318 -47.63 -15.61 1.71
C LEU A 318 -47.03 -16.87 2.36
N GLN A 319 -45.81 -16.74 2.91
CA GLN A 319 -45.13 -17.83 3.62
C GLN A 319 -45.89 -18.22 4.90
N LYS A 320 -46.35 -17.23 5.70
CA LYS A 320 -47.24 -17.50 6.86
C LYS A 320 -48.54 -18.18 6.48
N LYS A 321 -49.20 -17.72 5.41
CA LYS A 321 -50.39 -18.37 4.89
C LYS A 321 -50.09 -19.79 4.41
N TYR A 322 -48.98 -19.99 3.74
CA TYR A 322 -48.55 -21.31 3.32
C TYR A 322 -48.24 -22.22 4.51
N ALA A 323 -47.50 -21.74 5.49
CA ALA A 323 -47.18 -22.48 6.70
C ALA A 323 -48.42 -22.92 7.47
N ASN A 324 -49.40 -22.02 7.60
CA ASN A 324 -50.69 -22.33 8.23
C ASN A 324 -51.47 -23.37 7.44
N ARG A 325 -51.50 -23.25 6.11
CA ARG A 325 -52.15 -24.24 5.24
C ARG A 325 -51.44 -25.59 5.29
N PHE A 326 -50.13 -25.60 5.29
CA PHE A 326 -49.35 -26.83 5.40
C PHE A 326 -49.55 -27.53 6.74
N SER A 327 -49.54 -26.80 7.85
CA SER A 327 -49.82 -27.33 9.17
C SER A 327 -51.25 -27.88 9.27
N HIS A 328 -52.25 -27.21 8.64
CA HIS A 328 -53.60 -27.70 8.56
C HIS A 328 -53.70 -28.95 7.71
N TYR A 329 -52.99 -28.98 6.59
CA TYR A 329 -52.92 -30.16 5.71
C TYR A 329 -52.29 -31.35 6.44
N GLU A 330 -51.18 -31.19 7.14
CA GLU A 330 -50.56 -32.26 7.92
C GLU A 330 -51.49 -32.81 9.00
N LYS A 331 -52.19 -31.92 9.73
CA LYS A 331 -53.18 -32.34 10.73
C LYS A 331 -54.34 -33.09 10.11
N THR A 332 -54.81 -32.64 8.96
CA THR A 332 -55.91 -33.29 8.24
C THR A 332 -55.49 -34.64 7.67
N LYS A 333 -54.25 -34.70 7.10
CA LYS A 333 -53.63 -35.92 6.61
C LYS A 333 -53.49 -36.96 7.72
N LEU A 334 -52.94 -36.55 8.86
CA LEU A 334 -52.76 -37.42 10.02
C LEU A 334 -54.08 -37.91 10.56
N LYS A 335 -55.11 -37.05 10.58
CA LYS A 335 -56.48 -37.49 10.94
C LYS A 335 -57.02 -38.54 9.98
N LEU A 336 -56.93 -38.30 8.65
CA LEU A 336 -57.40 -39.23 7.63
C LEU A 336 -56.62 -40.56 7.65
N GLU A 337 -55.27 -40.48 7.89
CA GLU A 337 -54.45 -41.68 8.06
C GLU A 337 -54.87 -42.48 9.31
N THR A 338 -55.08 -41.79 10.45
CA THR A 338 -55.52 -42.41 11.68
C THR A 338 -56.93 -42.95 11.56
N GLU A 339 -57.87 -42.25 10.90
CA GLU A 339 -59.22 -42.71 10.60
C GLU A 339 -59.19 -43.93 9.67
N ARG A 340 -58.30 -43.91 8.68
CA ARG A 340 -58.16 -45.07 7.77
C ARG A 340 -57.54 -46.27 8.49
N ASP A 341 -56.44 -46.07 9.27
CA ASP A 341 -55.89 -47.16 10.06
C ASP A 341 -56.85 -47.71 11.10
N LEU A 342 -57.78 -46.87 11.61
CA LEU A 342 -58.86 -47.30 12.51
C LEU A 342 -59.93 -48.05 11.74
N GLN A 343 -60.28 -47.55 10.54
CA GLN A 343 -61.23 -48.25 9.66
C GLN A 343 -60.68 -49.61 9.21
N GLU A 344 -59.45 -49.69 8.76
CA GLU A 344 -58.75 -50.95 8.42
C GLU A 344 -58.73 -51.91 9.62
N LYS A 345 -58.46 -51.47 10.82
CA LYS A 345 -58.51 -52.29 12.02
C LYS A 345 -59.95 -52.74 12.35
N ILE A 346 -60.91 -51.83 12.22
CA ILE A 346 -62.32 -52.16 12.42
C ILE A 346 -62.82 -53.13 11.34
N GLU A 347 -62.44 -52.91 10.06
CA GLU A 347 -62.75 -53.84 8.97
C GLU A 347 -62.11 -55.22 9.19
N ASP A 348 -60.85 -55.28 9.58
CA ASP A 348 -60.15 -56.53 9.93
C ASP A 348 -60.79 -57.21 11.12
N GLU A 349 -61.22 -56.46 12.14
CA GLU A 349 -61.93 -56.97 13.30
C GLU A 349 -63.34 -57.45 12.94
N VAL A 350 -64.01 -56.70 12.08
CA VAL A 350 -65.36 -57.11 11.55
C VAL A 350 -65.26 -58.33 10.63
N ILE A 351 -64.21 -58.36 9.76
CA ILE A 351 -63.94 -59.51 8.88
C ILE A 351 -63.58 -60.75 9.72
N SER A 352 -62.72 -60.59 10.74
CA SER A 352 -62.38 -61.69 11.65
C SER A 352 -63.57 -62.16 12.48
N ASN A 353 -64.45 -61.25 12.88
CA ASN A 353 -65.71 -61.58 13.58
C ASN A 353 -66.80 -62.15 12.66
N LEU A 354 -66.78 -61.76 11.36
CA LEU A 354 -67.71 -62.35 10.34
C LEU A 354 -67.23 -63.72 9.90
N GLN A 355 -65.93 -64.00 9.84
CA GLN A 355 -65.41 -65.35 9.59
C GLN A 355 -65.72 -66.32 10.72
N THR A 356 -66.04 -65.86 11.92
CA THR A 356 -66.43 -66.69 13.07
C THR A 356 -67.95 -66.81 13.22
N ARG A 357 -68.81 -66.11 12.46
CA ARG A 357 -70.29 -66.14 12.59
C ARG A 357 -70.99 -66.01 11.25
N LEU A 358 -70.65 -66.85 10.27
CA LEU A 358 -71.64 -67.20 9.26
C LEU A 358 -72.77 -68.02 9.95
N PRO A 359 -74.05 -67.70 9.74
CA PRO A 359 -75.09 -68.53 10.26
C PRO A 359 -74.85 -69.94 9.72
N ILE A 360 -74.87 -70.91 10.63
CA ILE A 360 -74.52 -72.33 10.41
C ILE A 360 -75.32 -73.00 9.25
N ASN A 361 -76.20 -72.27 8.54
CA ASN A 361 -77.09 -72.77 7.53
C ASN A 361 -77.02 -72.08 6.16
N VAL A 362 -75.99 -71.27 5.82
CA VAL A 362 -75.85 -70.71 4.47
C VAL A 362 -74.78 -71.51 3.73
N PRO A 363 -75.09 -72.16 2.62
CA PRO A 363 -74.12 -72.89 1.81
C PRO A 363 -73.08 -71.91 1.19
N GLU A 364 -71.86 -72.40 0.90
CA GLU A 364 -70.82 -71.66 0.17
C GLU A 364 -71.37 -71.16 -1.19
N PRO A 365 -70.85 -70.01 -1.71
CA PRO A 365 -71.31 -69.41 -2.96
C PRO A 365 -71.44 -70.40 -4.14
N ASN A 366 -70.46 -71.28 -4.28
CA ASN A 366 -70.43 -72.32 -5.32
C ASN A 366 -71.65 -73.26 -5.25
N TYR A 367 -72.14 -73.53 -4.06
CA TYR A 367 -73.36 -74.35 -3.88
C TYR A 367 -74.60 -73.55 -4.12
N LEU A 368 -74.60 -72.26 -3.85
CA LEU A 368 -75.74 -71.38 -4.17
C LEU A 368 -75.83 -71.16 -5.69
N GLU A 369 -74.76 -71.01 -6.42
CA GLU A 369 -74.76 -70.98 -7.89
C GLU A 369 -75.23 -72.25 -8.48
N TRP A 370 -74.76 -73.37 -7.98
CA TRP A 370 -75.23 -74.68 -8.41
C TRP A 370 -76.77 -74.90 -8.15
N MET A 371 -77.28 -74.46 -6.98
CA MET A 371 -78.72 -74.50 -6.68
C MET A 371 -79.55 -73.67 -7.66
N LEU A 372 -79.05 -72.51 -8.08
CA LEU A 372 -79.68 -71.64 -9.07
C LEU A 372 -79.62 -72.24 -10.47
N GLU A 373 -78.54 -72.88 -10.86
CA GLU A 373 -78.33 -73.54 -12.14
C GLU A 373 -79.22 -74.78 -12.27
N LYS A 374 -79.24 -75.64 -11.25
CA LYS A 374 -80.09 -76.86 -11.21
C LYS A 374 -81.49 -76.57 -10.82
N GLN A 375 -81.83 -75.34 -10.45
CA GLN A 375 -83.17 -74.92 -10.01
C GLN A 375 -83.76 -75.79 -8.87
N ARG A 376 -82.89 -76.27 -7.96
CA ARG A 376 -83.19 -77.14 -6.85
C ARG A 376 -82.45 -76.81 -5.60
N CYS A 377 -83.10 -76.73 -4.45
CA CYS A 377 -82.48 -76.44 -3.17
C CYS A 377 -81.81 -77.70 -2.61
N LEU A 378 -80.47 -77.61 -2.36
CA LEU A 378 -79.67 -78.70 -1.79
C LEU A 378 -80.05 -79.08 -0.35
N VAL A 379 -80.62 -78.16 0.39
CA VAL A 379 -80.96 -78.37 1.80
C VAL A 379 -82.30 -79.10 1.99
N CYS A 380 -83.33 -78.84 1.13
CA CYS A 380 -84.68 -79.42 1.31
C CYS A 380 -85.24 -80.09 0.06
N ASP A 381 -84.42 -80.22 -1.00
CA ASP A 381 -84.72 -80.87 -2.29
C ASP A 381 -85.98 -80.34 -3.04
N ARG A 382 -86.46 -79.11 -2.64
CA ARG A 382 -87.59 -78.44 -3.31
C ARG A 382 -87.15 -77.79 -4.59
N GLU A 383 -88.06 -77.75 -5.55
CA GLU A 383 -87.79 -77.04 -6.81
C GLU A 383 -87.69 -75.55 -6.56
N ALA A 384 -86.60 -74.95 -7.06
CA ALA A 384 -86.31 -73.50 -7.03
C ALA A 384 -86.29 -72.96 -8.48
N ILE A 385 -87.46 -73.02 -9.16
CA ILE A 385 -87.60 -72.59 -10.54
C ILE A 385 -87.31 -71.10 -10.66
N LYS A 386 -86.68 -70.73 -11.72
CA LYS A 386 -86.25 -69.33 -11.99
C LYS A 386 -87.38 -68.33 -11.75
N ASN A 387 -87.15 -67.31 -10.97
CA ASN A 387 -88.10 -66.29 -10.49
C ASN A 387 -89.10 -66.76 -9.42
N SER A 388 -88.95 -67.96 -8.87
CA SER A 388 -89.73 -68.37 -7.68
C SER A 388 -89.22 -67.71 -6.41
N ALA A 389 -90.02 -67.63 -5.34
CA ALA A 389 -89.61 -67.06 -4.06
C ALA A 389 -88.33 -67.73 -3.47
N ALA A 390 -88.17 -69.06 -3.73
CA ALA A 390 -86.97 -69.80 -3.32
C ALA A 390 -85.73 -69.43 -4.14
N TRP A 391 -85.93 -69.29 -5.48
CA TRP A 391 -84.85 -68.88 -6.38
C TRP A 391 -84.35 -67.45 -6.06
N LEU A 392 -85.29 -66.53 -5.87
CA LEU A 392 -85.00 -65.14 -5.52
C LEU A 392 -84.26 -65.08 -4.20
N LYS A 393 -84.57 -65.90 -3.21
CA LYS A 393 -83.87 -65.89 -1.92
C LYS A 393 -82.47 -66.50 -2.00
N ILE A 394 -82.26 -67.53 -2.82
CA ILE A 394 -80.89 -68.06 -3.08
C ILE A 394 -80.06 -67.06 -3.83
N ASN A 395 -80.66 -66.38 -4.81
CA ASN A 395 -79.98 -65.35 -5.56
C ASN A 395 -79.59 -64.12 -4.69
N GLU A 396 -80.53 -63.75 -3.77
CA GLU A 396 -80.22 -62.67 -2.78
C GLU A 396 -79.06 -63.04 -1.86
N LEU A 397 -78.94 -64.30 -1.49
CA LEU A 397 -77.83 -64.80 -0.68
C LEU A 397 -76.52 -64.83 -1.48
N LEU A 398 -76.55 -65.04 -2.79
CA LEU A 398 -75.36 -64.95 -3.66
C LEU A 398 -74.90 -63.50 -3.89
N ASP A 399 -75.82 -62.54 -3.91
CA ASP A 399 -75.56 -61.12 -4.11
C ASP A 399 -75.00 -60.42 -2.86
N LEU A 400 -75.09 -61.04 -1.68
CA LEU A 400 -74.52 -60.49 -0.43
C LEU A 400 -73.02 -60.24 -0.47
N PRO A 401 -72.19 -61.18 -0.97
CA PRO A 401 -70.74 -60.92 -1.12
C PRO A 401 -70.43 -59.82 -2.15
N SER A 402 -71.21 -59.72 -3.24
CA SER A 402 -70.99 -58.70 -4.29
C SER A 402 -71.42 -57.31 -3.86
N LYS A 403 -72.33 -57.14 -2.91
CA LYS A 403 -72.61 -55.80 -2.31
C LYS A 403 -71.53 -55.35 -1.33
N MET A 404 -70.84 -56.26 -0.67
CA MET A 404 -69.68 -55.94 0.16
C MET A 404 -68.49 -55.59 -0.69
N GLN A 405 -68.24 -56.23 -1.85
CA GLN A 405 -67.16 -55.92 -2.76
C GLN A 405 -67.35 -54.61 -3.54
N LYS A 406 -68.58 -54.12 -3.72
CA LYS A 406 -68.83 -52.84 -4.41
C LYS A 406 -68.50 -51.60 -3.57
N ASN A 407 -68.36 -51.74 -2.27
CA ASN A 407 -67.83 -50.64 -1.42
C ASN A 407 -66.33 -50.53 -1.43
N GLU A 408 -65.54 -51.51 -1.94
CA GLU A 408 -64.13 -51.44 -2.14
C GLU A 408 -63.66 -50.60 -3.35
N LYS A 409 -64.59 -50.14 -4.22
CA LYS A 409 -64.21 -49.40 -5.45
C LYS A 409 -64.31 -47.87 -5.38
N GLN A 410 -64.51 -47.31 -4.21
CA GLN A 410 -64.14 -45.93 -3.96
C GLN A 410 -62.83 -45.89 -3.16
N ARG A 411 -61.77 -46.42 -3.77
CA ARG A 411 -60.43 -45.96 -3.38
C ARG A 411 -60.40 -44.47 -3.62
N PRO A 412 -60.27 -43.60 -2.59
CA PRO A 412 -60.04 -42.21 -2.84
C PRO A 412 -58.76 -42.18 -3.66
N LEU A 413 -58.79 -41.36 -4.72
CA LEU A 413 -57.68 -41.01 -5.52
C LEU A 413 -56.38 -41.10 -4.66
N THR A 414 -55.47 -41.94 -5.11
CA THR A 414 -54.11 -41.93 -4.57
C THR A 414 -53.66 -40.50 -4.61
N LEU A 415 -53.79 -39.79 -3.51
CA LEU A 415 -53.14 -38.54 -3.30
C LEU A 415 -51.66 -38.86 -3.51
N HIS A 416 -51.10 -38.47 -4.67
CA HIS A 416 -49.68 -38.49 -4.90
C HIS A 416 -49.04 -37.93 -3.64
N ASN A 417 -48.09 -38.65 -3.10
CA ASN A 417 -47.49 -38.31 -1.82
C ASN A 417 -46.59 -37.06 -2.00
N PHE A 418 -47.21 -35.91 -2.23
CA PHE A 418 -46.58 -34.63 -2.28
C PHE A 418 -46.06 -34.15 -0.92
N SER A 419 -46.19 -34.98 0.12
CA SER A 419 -45.83 -34.62 1.48
C SER A 419 -44.37 -34.24 1.59
N ASP A 420 -43.47 -34.91 0.88
CA ASP A 420 -42.04 -34.63 0.93
C ASP A 420 -41.66 -33.35 0.17
N ASP A 421 -42.34 -33.10 -0.95
CA ASP A 421 -42.16 -31.88 -1.71
C ASP A 421 -42.71 -30.66 -0.96
N PHE A 422 -43.91 -30.82 -0.34
CA PHE A 422 -44.47 -29.78 0.51
C PHE A 422 -43.68 -29.55 1.78
N LYS A 423 -43.12 -30.59 2.39
CA LYS A 423 -42.24 -30.49 3.57
C LYS A 423 -40.95 -29.77 3.22
N ARG A 424 -40.32 -30.11 2.07
CA ARG A 424 -39.11 -29.39 1.55
C ARG A 424 -39.46 -27.94 1.26
N LEU A 425 -40.58 -27.65 0.63
CA LEU A 425 -40.98 -26.27 0.33
C LEU A 425 -41.20 -25.46 1.61
N TYR A 426 -41.81 -26.05 2.63
CA TYR A 426 -42.02 -25.46 3.95
C TYR A 426 -40.70 -25.17 4.66
N GLN A 427 -39.79 -26.15 4.70
CA GLN A 427 -38.45 -26.00 5.30
C GLN A 427 -37.61 -24.93 4.58
N ASN A 428 -37.65 -24.93 3.24
CA ASN A 428 -36.99 -23.91 2.44
C ASN A 428 -37.61 -22.53 2.67
N GLY A 429 -38.92 -22.44 2.86
CA GLY A 429 -39.61 -21.20 3.18
C GLY A 429 -39.21 -20.63 4.55
N LEU A 430 -39.12 -21.48 5.58
CA LEU A 430 -38.63 -21.09 6.90
C LEU A 430 -37.19 -20.64 6.86
N SER A 431 -36.33 -21.39 6.18
CA SER A 431 -34.91 -21.01 5.98
C SER A 431 -34.77 -19.68 5.22
N LEU A 432 -35.61 -19.44 4.23
CA LEU A 432 -35.66 -18.19 3.48
C LEU A 432 -36.12 -17.03 4.34
N SER A 433 -37.17 -17.23 5.16
CA SER A 433 -37.68 -16.19 6.08
C SER A 433 -36.63 -15.77 7.09
N ASN A 434 -35.94 -16.72 7.71
CA ASN A 434 -34.83 -16.40 8.65
C ASN A 434 -33.71 -15.62 7.96
N ARG A 435 -33.29 -16.04 6.76
CA ARG A 435 -32.28 -15.35 5.97
C ARG A 435 -32.70 -13.93 5.56
N ILE A 436 -33.98 -13.74 5.21
CA ILE A 436 -34.49 -12.41 4.86
C ILE A 436 -34.48 -11.50 6.07
N ASN A 437 -34.78 -11.97 7.27
CA ASN A 437 -34.73 -11.19 8.49
C ASN A 437 -33.29 -10.82 8.85
N GLU A 438 -32.36 -11.78 8.80
CA GLU A 438 -30.90 -11.50 9.02
C GLU A 438 -30.37 -10.44 8.04
N ILE A 439 -30.79 -10.50 6.78
CA ILE A 439 -30.40 -9.54 5.77
C ILE A 439 -31.04 -8.19 5.98
N ASP A 440 -32.27 -8.17 6.48
CA ASP A 440 -32.99 -6.93 6.77
C ASP A 440 -32.27 -6.14 7.88
N ASP A 441 -31.80 -6.84 8.90
CA ASP A 441 -30.97 -6.28 9.95
C ASP A 441 -29.63 -5.78 9.39
N ASP A 442 -28.93 -6.59 8.60
CA ASP A 442 -27.69 -6.21 7.91
C ASP A 442 -27.88 -5.01 6.97
N ILE A 443 -29.03 -4.93 6.28
CA ILE A 443 -29.39 -3.81 5.41
C ILE A 443 -29.62 -2.55 6.21
N ASN A 444 -30.37 -2.64 7.30
CA ASN A 444 -30.65 -1.51 8.18
C ASN A 444 -29.36 -0.98 8.81
N ASP A 445 -28.47 -1.86 9.27
CA ASP A 445 -27.17 -1.48 9.81
C ASP A 445 -26.29 -0.79 8.73
N THR A 446 -26.31 -1.31 7.51
CA THR A 446 -25.57 -0.70 6.40
C THR A 446 -26.13 0.66 6.00
N LEU A 447 -27.45 0.82 6.03
CA LEU A 447 -28.13 2.10 5.78
C LEU A 447 -27.82 3.13 6.89
N LEU A 448 -27.82 2.70 8.15
CA LEU A 448 -27.46 3.56 9.28
C LEU A 448 -26.01 4.02 9.16
N LYS A 449 -25.06 3.11 8.91
CA LYS A 449 -23.66 3.41 8.66
C LYS A 449 -23.48 4.37 7.48
N SER A 450 -24.16 4.10 6.36
CA SER A 450 -24.11 4.97 5.18
C SER A 450 -24.69 6.36 5.48
N SER A 451 -25.75 6.47 6.28
CA SER A 451 -26.34 7.75 6.68
C SER A 451 -25.42 8.54 7.59
N GLU A 452 -24.73 7.88 8.53
CA GLU A 452 -23.71 8.49 9.39
C GLU A 452 -22.49 8.97 8.60
N MET A 453 -22.00 8.16 7.67
CA MET A 453 -20.91 8.54 6.77
C MET A 453 -21.30 9.76 5.92
N ASN A 454 -22.48 9.77 5.33
CA ASN A 454 -22.99 10.92 4.57
C ASN A 454 -23.15 12.20 5.42
N ARG A 455 -23.49 12.04 6.71
CA ARG A 455 -23.52 13.19 7.65
C ARG A 455 -22.12 13.71 7.87
N LYS A 456 -21.13 12.84 8.13
CA LYS A 456 -19.73 13.23 8.30
C LYS A 456 -19.15 13.88 7.04
N VAL A 457 -19.47 13.36 5.86
CA VAL A 457 -19.05 13.96 4.58
C VAL A 457 -19.58 15.40 4.44
N ARG A 458 -20.85 15.63 4.81
CA ARG A 458 -21.43 17.01 4.79
C ARG A 458 -20.76 17.93 5.81
N GLU A 459 -20.47 17.41 7.00
CA GLU A 459 -19.82 18.15 8.06
C GLU A 459 -18.38 18.57 7.70
N LEU A 460 -17.61 17.63 7.13
CA LEU A 460 -16.27 17.89 6.62
C LEU A 460 -16.25 18.87 5.43
N ASN A 461 -17.22 18.78 4.51
CA ASN A 461 -17.34 19.74 3.40
C ASN A 461 -17.65 21.16 3.92
N ASN A 462 -18.49 21.30 4.94
CA ASN A 462 -18.74 22.61 5.55
C ASN A 462 -17.48 23.15 6.26
N GLN A 463 -16.73 22.33 6.94
CA GLN A 463 -15.46 22.72 7.59
C GLN A 463 -14.42 23.13 6.52
N LEU A 464 -14.38 22.45 5.39
CA LEU A 464 -13.54 22.80 4.24
C LEU A 464 -13.85 24.20 3.72
N LEU A 465 -15.14 24.52 3.52
CA LEU A 465 -15.57 25.83 3.06
C LEU A 465 -15.19 26.95 4.04
N ILE A 466 -15.30 26.70 5.35
CA ILE A 466 -14.90 27.66 6.40
C ILE A 466 -13.39 27.91 6.32
N ILE A 467 -12.58 26.84 6.26
CA ILE A 467 -11.12 26.96 6.18
C ILE A 467 -10.69 27.66 4.88
N GLU A 468 -11.32 27.36 3.75
CA GLU A 468 -11.03 28.06 2.49
C GLU A 468 -11.35 29.54 2.58
N SER A 469 -12.45 29.91 3.23
CA SER A 469 -12.77 31.32 3.51
C SER A 469 -11.75 31.98 4.44
N ASP A 470 -11.30 31.29 5.48
CA ASP A 470 -10.32 31.82 6.41
C ASP A 470 -8.93 31.96 5.80
N ILE A 471 -8.52 31.05 4.92
CA ILE A 471 -7.31 31.18 4.10
C ILE A 471 -7.42 32.43 3.21
N GLN A 472 -8.54 32.64 2.55
CA GLN A 472 -8.75 33.84 1.73
C GLN A 472 -8.66 35.13 2.55
N LYS A 473 -9.26 35.19 3.75
CA LYS A 473 -9.18 36.35 4.63
C LYS A 473 -7.76 36.65 5.09
N LEU A 474 -7.00 35.60 5.49
CA LEU A 474 -5.60 35.77 5.90
C LEU A 474 -4.70 36.26 4.77
N LEU A 475 -4.95 35.84 3.53
CA LEU A 475 -4.21 36.33 2.37
C LEU A 475 -4.49 37.82 2.07
N VAL A 476 -5.68 38.30 2.41
CA VAL A 476 -6.06 39.71 2.26
C VAL A 476 -5.46 40.58 3.39
N ASP A 477 -5.34 40.04 4.61
CA ASP A 477 -4.84 40.76 5.79
C ASP A 477 -3.31 40.91 5.84
N THR A 478 -2.56 40.17 5.01
CA THR A 478 -1.08 40.29 4.94
C THR A 478 -0.70 41.45 4.04
N SER A 479 0.23 42.29 4.50
CA SER A 479 0.63 43.57 3.88
C SER A 479 1.38 43.45 2.55
N LEU A 480 0.97 42.55 1.67
CA LEU A 480 1.38 42.51 0.26
C LEU A 480 0.70 43.65 -0.51
N THR A 481 1.38 44.14 -1.52
CA THR A 481 0.73 45.09 -2.44
C THR A 481 -0.56 44.45 -2.95
N LYS A 482 -1.61 45.24 -3.01
CA LYS A 482 -2.94 44.79 -3.38
C LYS A 482 -2.98 44.02 -4.71
N GLU A 483 -2.11 44.39 -5.65
CA GLU A 483 -1.96 43.75 -6.96
C GLU A 483 -1.26 42.37 -6.88
N GLU A 484 -0.26 42.22 -6.04
CA GLU A 484 0.42 40.94 -5.84
C GLU A 484 -0.45 39.95 -5.09
N ALA A 485 -1.15 40.38 -4.04
CA ALA A 485 -2.11 39.58 -3.32
C ALA A 485 -3.29 39.14 -4.20
N GLU A 486 -3.83 40.04 -5.03
CA GLU A 486 -4.90 39.70 -5.97
C GLU A 486 -4.44 38.70 -7.05
N ASN A 487 -3.21 38.82 -7.55
CA ASN A 487 -2.66 37.89 -8.54
C ASN A 487 -2.41 36.52 -7.94
N ILE A 488 -1.85 36.44 -6.72
CA ILE A 488 -1.63 35.18 -6.01
C ILE A 488 -2.98 34.51 -5.65
N LEU A 489 -3.96 35.29 -5.20
CA LEU A 489 -5.32 34.81 -4.93
C LEU A 489 -6.00 34.26 -6.16
N LYS A 490 -5.91 35.01 -7.29
CA LYS A 490 -6.45 34.57 -8.58
C LYS A 490 -5.77 33.28 -9.05
N GLU A 491 -4.44 33.25 -9.04
CA GLU A 491 -3.69 32.06 -9.47
C GLU A 491 -3.97 30.88 -8.57
N TYR A 492 -4.04 31.07 -7.24
CA TYR A 492 -4.43 30.05 -6.28
C TYR A 492 -5.84 29.52 -6.56
N SER A 493 -6.82 30.44 -6.74
CA SER A 493 -8.19 30.04 -7.05
C SER A 493 -8.29 29.23 -8.34
N ILE A 494 -7.53 29.65 -9.38
CA ILE A 494 -7.47 28.93 -10.66
C ILE A 494 -6.87 27.53 -10.49
N GLN A 495 -5.77 27.41 -9.76
CA GLN A 495 -5.12 26.12 -9.56
C GLN A 495 -5.96 25.19 -8.69
N ASN A 496 -6.61 25.73 -7.67
CA ASN A 496 -7.52 24.96 -6.82
C ASN A 496 -8.77 24.48 -7.57
N GLN A 497 -9.31 25.32 -8.47
CA GLN A 497 -10.42 24.92 -9.34
C GLN A 497 -9.97 23.83 -10.33
N LYS A 498 -8.81 23.99 -10.97
CA LYS A 498 -8.24 22.97 -11.85
C LYS A 498 -8.04 21.63 -11.12
N ALA A 499 -7.56 21.67 -9.87
CA ALA A 499 -7.41 20.46 -9.07
C ALA A 499 -8.75 19.76 -8.79
N LYS A 500 -9.82 20.54 -8.57
CA LYS A 500 -11.18 19.98 -8.42
C LYS A 500 -11.68 19.37 -9.72
N ASP A 501 -11.52 20.10 -10.84
CA ASP A 501 -11.95 19.63 -12.16
C ASP A 501 -11.22 18.33 -12.54
N PHE A 502 -9.90 18.27 -12.33
CA PHE A 502 -9.11 17.04 -12.56
C PHE A 502 -9.53 15.88 -11.67
N LYS A 503 -9.97 16.13 -10.43
CA LYS A 503 -10.52 15.06 -9.56
C LYS A 503 -11.85 14.53 -10.08
N GLU A 504 -12.70 15.39 -10.58
CA GLU A 504 -13.96 14.98 -11.20
C GLU A 504 -13.70 14.17 -12.48
N ASP A 505 -12.81 14.67 -13.33
CA ASP A 505 -12.40 13.96 -14.56
C ASP A 505 -11.79 12.59 -14.25
N LEU A 506 -10.93 12.51 -13.25
CA LEU A 506 -10.34 11.24 -12.78
C LEU A 506 -11.43 10.25 -12.38
N ASN A 507 -12.41 10.67 -11.59
CA ASN A 507 -13.53 9.81 -11.20
C ASN A 507 -14.33 9.30 -12.40
N ILE A 508 -14.56 10.16 -13.39
CA ILE A 508 -15.27 9.79 -14.62
C ILE A 508 -14.46 8.74 -15.40
N VAL A 509 -13.16 8.96 -15.56
CA VAL A 509 -12.28 8.04 -16.29
C VAL A 509 -12.18 6.69 -15.58
N VAL A 510 -12.03 6.66 -14.25
CA VAL A 510 -12.01 5.43 -13.44
C VAL A 510 -13.32 4.65 -13.61
N GLN A 511 -14.47 5.32 -13.64
CA GLN A 511 -15.77 4.67 -13.88
C GLN A 511 -15.86 4.10 -15.30
N LYS A 512 -15.37 4.84 -16.32
CA LYS A 512 -15.31 4.34 -17.70
C LYS A 512 -14.43 3.11 -17.81
N ILE A 513 -13.27 3.10 -17.16
CA ILE A 513 -12.35 1.95 -17.11
C ILE A 513 -13.05 0.74 -16.48
N ALA A 514 -13.74 0.92 -15.35
CA ALA A 514 -14.47 -0.17 -14.68
C ALA A 514 -15.59 -0.74 -15.59
N HIS A 515 -16.33 0.14 -16.26
CA HIS A 515 -17.37 -0.25 -17.21
C HIS A 515 -16.80 -1.04 -18.40
N LYS A 516 -15.71 -0.56 -19.01
CA LYS A 516 -15.06 -1.25 -20.14
C LYS A 516 -14.48 -2.60 -19.75
N LYS A 517 -13.90 -2.72 -18.54
CA LYS A 517 -13.48 -4.02 -17.99
C LYS A 517 -14.65 -4.99 -17.83
N GLY A 518 -15.82 -4.51 -17.43
CA GLY A 518 -17.06 -5.30 -17.37
C GLY A 518 -17.51 -5.81 -18.75
N ILE A 519 -17.46 -4.93 -19.77
CA ILE A 519 -17.79 -5.33 -21.16
C ILE A 519 -16.80 -6.37 -21.68
N LEU A 520 -15.50 -6.18 -21.43
CA LEU A 520 -14.46 -7.13 -21.83
C LEU A 520 -14.68 -8.51 -21.23
N LYS A 521 -15.07 -8.57 -19.97
CA LYS A 521 -15.43 -9.82 -19.29
C LYS A 521 -16.60 -10.52 -19.98
N ASN A 522 -17.67 -9.78 -20.28
CA ASN A 522 -18.85 -10.33 -20.97
C ASN A 522 -18.50 -10.82 -22.39
N ILE A 523 -17.65 -10.11 -23.12
CA ILE A 523 -17.18 -10.55 -24.46
C ILE A 523 -16.41 -11.85 -24.35
N ASN A 524 -15.53 -11.99 -23.35
CA ASN A 524 -14.75 -13.22 -23.13
C ASN A 524 -15.68 -14.41 -22.78
N GLU A 525 -16.67 -14.21 -21.90
CA GLU A 525 -17.68 -15.24 -21.57
C GLU A 525 -18.49 -15.65 -22.81
N ASN A 526 -18.85 -14.70 -23.67
CA ASN A 526 -19.55 -14.99 -24.93
C ASN A 526 -18.66 -15.75 -25.92
N LEU A 527 -17.40 -15.41 -26.05
CA LEU A 527 -16.43 -16.14 -26.87
C LEU A 527 -16.28 -17.59 -26.40
N GLU A 528 -16.18 -17.80 -25.09
CA GLU A 528 -16.12 -19.13 -24.49
C GLU A 528 -17.39 -19.96 -24.76
N SER A 529 -18.55 -19.32 -24.82
CA SER A 529 -19.83 -20.00 -25.11
C SER A 529 -19.97 -20.50 -26.56
N LEU A 530 -19.17 -19.97 -27.50
CA LEU A 530 -19.21 -20.34 -28.93
C LEU A 530 -18.37 -21.56 -29.28
N ILE A 531 -17.69 -22.16 -28.32
CA ILE A 531 -16.79 -23.29 -28.54
C ILE A 531 -17.58 -24.58 -28.65
N THR A 532 -17.17 -25.44 -29.59
CA THR A 532 -17.77 -26.77 -29.82
C THR A 532 -16.79 -27.93 -29.65
N GLY A 533 -15.54 -27.63 -29.34
CA GLY A 533 -14.50 -28.58 -28.98
C GLY A 533 -13.96 -28.35 -27.59
N GLU A 534 -13.30 -29.32 -26.99
CA GLU A 534 -12.58 -29.13 -25.75
C GLU A 534 -11.28 -28.37 -26.03
N ILE A 535 -11.10 -27.20 -25.36
CA ILE A 535 -9.78 -26.54 -25.29
C ILE A 535 -8.87 -27.46 -24.49
N ALA A 536 -7.64 -27.62 -24.93
CA ALA A 536 -6.66 -28.43 -24.22
C ALA A 536 -6.54 -27.95 -22.76
N SER A 537 -6.76 -28.84 -21.80
CA SER A 537 -6.80 -28.50 -20.35
C SER A 537 -5.55 -27.76 -19.87
N TRP A 538 -4.37 -28.12 -20.41
CA TRP A 538 -3.11 -27.46 -20.09
C TRP A 538 -3.09 -25.97 -20.50
N LEU A 539 -3.82 -25.58 -21.54
CA LEU A 539 -3.88 -24.19 -21.99
C LEU A 539 -4.75 -23.33 -21.08
N ILE A 540 -5.87 -23.91 -20.61
CA ILE A 540 -6.75 -23.31 -19.61
C ILE A 540 -5.97 -23.14 -18.28
N GLU A 541 -5.28 -24.19 -17.85
CA GLU A 541 -4.45 -24.15 -16.66
C GLU A 541 -3.33 -23.11 -16.77
N LYS A 542 -2.62 -23.07 -17.90
CA LYS A 542 -1.57 -22.07 -18.18
C LYS A 542 -2.12 -20.64 -18.07
N LYS A 543 -3.27 -20.36 -18.71
CA LYS A 543 -3.94 -19.05 -18.63
C LYS A 543 -4.29 -18.71 -17.19
N ASN A 544 -4.92 -19.62 -16.46
CA ASN A 544 -5.34 -19.39 -15.09
C ASN A 544 -4.14 -19.18 -14.17
N ILE A 545 -3.12 -20.03 -14.23
CA ILE A 545 -1.91 -19.90 -13.41
C ILE A 545 -1.20 -18.58 -13.66
N LEU A 546 -1.08 -18.13 -14.93
CA LEU A 546 -0.38 -16.88 -15.23
C LEU A 546 -1.20 -15.63 -14.87
N ASN A 547 -2.53 -15.68 -14.97
CA ASN A 547 -3.41 -14.62 -14.49
C ASN A 547 -3.41 -14.56 -12.94
N ASP A 548 -3.46 -15.72 -12.27
CA ASP A 548 -3.31 -15.79 -10.81
C ASP A 548 -1.94 -15.28 -10.37
N PHE A 549 -0.89 -15.62 -11.11
CA PHE A 549 0.46 -15.12 -10.86
C PHE A 549 0.56 -13.59 -11.00
N GLU A 550 -0.05 -13.01 -12.04
CA GLU A 550 -0.15 -11.55 -12.18
C GLU A 550 -0.88 -10.93 -10.99
N GLN A 551 -2.03 -11.47 -10.61
CA GLN A 551 -2.80 -10.98 -9.47
C GLN A 551 -2.05 -11.13 -8.13
N ILE A 552 -1.37 -12.26 -7.93
CA ILE A 552 -0.57 -12.51 -6.72
C ILE A 552 0.62 -11.54 -6.67
N THR A 553 1.31 -11.30 -7.78
CA THR A 553 2.45 -10.36 -7.80
C THR A 553 2.01 -8.93 -7.54
N ASP A 554 0.85 -8.51 -8.07
CA ASP A 554 0.27 -7.20 -7.84
C ASP A 554 -0.12 -7.01 -6.36
N THR A 555 -0.90 -7.94 -5.82
CA THR A 555 -1.31 -7.90 -4.41
C THR A 555 -0.13 -8.04 -3.45
N THR A 556 0.89 -8.81 -3.80
CA THR A 556 2.11 -8.99 -2.99
C THR A 556 2.92 -7.70 -2.97
N ARG A 557 3.11 -7.07 -4.13
CA ARG A 557 3.79 -5.77 -4.25
C ARG A 557 3.14 -4.73 -3.35
N ASP A 558 1.82 -4.60 -3.41
CA ASP A 558 1.06 -3.63 -2.61
C ASP A 558 1.12 -3.96 -1.11
N ARG A 559 1.05 -5.23 -0.75
CA ARG A 559 1.20 -5.69 0.64
C ARG A 559 2.60 -5.40 1.19
N VAL A 560 3.64 -5.70 0.42
CA VAL A 560 5.02 -5.41 0.79
C VAL A 560 5.24 -3.92 0.95
N PHE A 561 4.72 -3.10 0.04
CA PHE A 561 4.82 -1.66 0.11
C PHE A 561 4.10 -1.08 1.35
N ASN A 562 2.87 -1.51 1.61
CA ASN A 562 2.11 -1.06 2.77
C ASN A 562 2.76 -1.48 4.10
N ASN A 563 3.25 -2.73 4.18
CA ASN A 563 4.01 -3.20 5.35
C ASN A 563 5.28 -2.38 5.56
N LEU A 564 5.98 -2.04 4.48
CA LEU A 564 7.17 -1.19 4.54
C LEU A 564 6.83 0.20 5.09
N ILE A 565 5.77 0.84 4.61
CA ILE A 565 5.32 2.15 5.12
C ILE A 565 5.03 2.07 6.62
N THR A 566 4.32 1.03 7.07
CA THR A 566 4.04 0.83 8.50
C THR A 566 5.33 0.67 9.32
N THR A 567 6.27 -0.15 8.83
CA THR A 567 7.57 -0.33 9.48
C THR A 567 8.37 0.98 9.54
N LEU A 568 8.37 1.74 8.44
CA LEU A 568 9.04 3.05 8.40
C LEU A 568 8.41 4.05 9.38
N GLU A 569 7.09 4.02 9.54
CA GLU A 569 6.37 4.85 10.51
C GLU A 569 6.77 4.49 11.95
N GLU A 570 6.81 3.20 12.27
CA GLU A 570 7.22 2.69 13.59
C GLU A 570 8.68 3.04 13.91
N GLU A 571 9.60 2.80 12.98
CA GLU A 571 11.02 3.14 13.13
C GLU A 571 11.24 4.66 13.24
N ALA A 572 10.58 5.46 12.39
CA ALA A 572 10.66 6.91 12.45
C ALA A 572 10.16 7.44 13.82
N ASN A 573 9.07 6.87 14.34
CA ASN A 573 8.56 7.20 15.66
C ASN A 573 9.54 6.83 16.77
N SER A 574 10.16 5.66 16.70
CA SER A 574 11.18 5.23 17.65
C SER A 574 12.36 6.21 17.66
N HIS A 575 12.86 6.59 16.48
CA HIS A 575 13.97 7.55 16.36
C HIS A 575 13.59 8.94 16.86
N TYR A 576 12.40 9.44 16.49
CA TYR A 576 11.89 10.73 16.96
C TYR A 576 11.75 10.78 18.47
N GLN A 577 11.16 9.76 19.07
CA GLN A 577 11.01 9.66 20.52
C GLN A 577 12.37 9.60 21.24
N ASN A 578 13.33 8.86 20.71
CA ASN A 578 14.67 8.80 21.26
C ASN A 578 15.38 10.17 21.19
N MET A 579 15.24 10.90 20.08
CA MET A 579 15.85 12.23 19.92
C MET A 579 15.18 13.30 20.78
N THR A 580 13.89 13.15 21.07
CA THR A 580 13.10 14.14 21.83
C THR A 580 12.87 13.76 23.29
N ALA A 581 13.45 12.67 23.76
CA ALA A 581 13.21 12.13 25.12
C ALA A 581 13.52 13.12 26.25
N GLY A 582 14.51 14.00 26.07
CA GLY A 582 14.88 15.06 27.03
C GLY A 582 13.88 16.21 27.12
N ASN A 583 13.04 16.41 26.10
CA ASN A 583 12.14 17.56 26.04
C ASN A 583 10.67 17.16 26.27
N LYS A 584 10.14 17.56 27.43
CA LYS A 584 8.74 17.25 27.84
C LYS A 584 7.67 17.92 26.97
N SER A 585 8.02 18.96 26.20
CA SER A 585 7.10 19.69 25.30
C SER A 585 6.97 19.05 23.91
N SER A 586 7.92 18.22 23.51
CA SER A 586 7.88 17.52 22.22
C SER A 586 7.05 16.24 22.33
N LYS A 587 5.74 16.39 22.14
CA LYS A 587 4.81 15.27 22.17
C LYS A 587 4.16 15.13 20.80
N GLY A 588 4.08 13.91 20.31
CA GLY A 588 3.43 13.58 19.05
C GLY A 588 4.02 12.32 18.44
N LYS A 589 3.35 11.82 17.43
CA LYS A 589 3.79 10.64 16.66
C LYS A 589 3.93 11.03 15.19
N ILE A 590 5.01 10.60 14.57
CA ILE A 590 5.18 10.71 13.12
C ILE A 590 4.18 9.77 12.45
N LYS A 591 3.49 10.29 11.45
CA LYS A 591 2.64 9.54 10.54
C LYS A 591 3.09 9.80 9.10
N LEU A 592 3.18 8.76 8.29
CA LEU A 592 3.45 8.88 6.87
C LEU A 592 2.12 8.99 6.13
N ARG A 593 1.63 10.22 5.95
CA ARG A 593 0.36 10.47 5.28
C ARG A 593 0.49 10.23 3.79
N LYS A 594 -0.37 9.38 3.24
CA LYS A 594 -0.49 9.20 1.80
C LYS A 594 -1.18 10.40 1.18
N LEU A 595 -0.56 10.99 0.18
CA LEU A 595 -1.11 12.10 -0.59
C LEU A 595 -1.97 11.58 -1.77
N PRO A 596 -2.86 12.41 -2.33
CA PRO A 596 -3.72 12.01 -3.46
C PRO A 596 -2.93 11.51 -4.68
N ASN A 597 -1.74 12.06 -4.92
CA ASN A 597 -0.82 11.64 -5.98
C ASN A 597 -0.09 10.31 -5.70
N GLY A 598 -0.43 9.61 -4.61
CA GLY A 598 0.19 8.36 -4.20
C GLY A 598 1.53 8.50 -3.47
N ASN A 599 2.04 9.72 -3.31
CA ASN A 599 3.26 10.00 -2.54
C ASN A 599 2.99 10.00 -1.04
N TYR A 600 4.05 10.02 -0.23
CA TYR A 600 3.97 10.03 1.23
C TYR A 600 4.67 11.25 1.81
N MET A 601 4.07 11.82 2.85
CA MET A 601 4.58 12.97 3.57
C MET A 601 4.63 12.65 5.07
N PRO A 602 5.77 12.85 5.75
CA PRO A 602 5.84 12.69 7.19
C PRO A 602 5.23 13.89 7.89
N GLU A 603 4.31 13.66 8.82
CA GLU A 603 3.69 14.66 9.69
C GLU A 603 3.75 14.21 11.14
N ILE A 604 3.61 15.13 12.09
CA ILE A 604 3.46 14.79 13.52
C ILE A 604 2.00 14.96 13.90
N ASN A 605 1.43 13.92 14.47
CA ASN A 605 0.05 13.90 14.96
C ASN A 605 0.02 13.84 16.49
N ASP A 606 -1.03 14.44 17.08
CA ASP A 606 -1.34 14.32 18.49
C ASP A 606 -1.86 12.91 18.85
N SER A 607 -2.20 12.69 20.12
CA SER A 607 -2.78 11.42 20.58
C SER A 607 -4.14 11.09 19.97
N ASN A 608 -4.81 12.08 19.37
CA ASN A 608 -6.12 11.94 18.73
C ASN A 608 -6.00 11.74 17.21
N GLY A 609 -4.77 11.76 16.68
CA GLY A 609 -4.51 11.63 15.25
C GLY A 609 -4.61 12.93 14.46
N ASN A 610 -4.73 14.09 15.11
CA ASN A 610 -4.74 15.37 14.43
C ASN A 610 -3.33 15.91 14.23
N PRO A 611 -3.00 16.52 13.09
CA PRO A 611 -1.70 17.13 12.85
C PRO A 611 -1.38 18.20 13.91
N LEU A 612 -0.18 18.12 14.49
CA LEU A 612 0.33 19.13 15.39
C LEU A 612 0.82 20.33 14.58
N LEU A 613 0.29 21.48 14.93
CA LEU A 613 0.53 22.74 14.22
C LEU A 613 1.51 23.62 15.01
N GLY A 614 2.30 24.42 14.29
CA GLY A 614 3.22 25.37 14.92
C GLY A 614 4.48 24.70 15.49
N LEU A 615 4.92 23.60 14.90
CA LEU A 615 6.22 23.00 15.23
C LEU A 615 7.34 23.97 14.94
N ASN A 616 8.30 24.08 15.85
CA ASN A 616 9.50 24.86 15.62
C ASN A 616 10.42 24.17 14.58
N THR A 617 11.34 24.93 13.99
CA THR A 617 12.28 24.44 12.98
C THR A 617 13.08 23.21 13.45
N SER A 618 13.49 23.16 14.71
CA SER A 618 14.20 22.01 15.29
C SER A 618 13.37 20.74 15.23
N ASN A 619 12.08 20.80 15.61
CA ASN A 619 11.19 19.64 15.55
C ASN A 619 10.96 19.16 14.11
N LEU A 620 10.77 20.08 13.15
CA LEU A 620 10.64 19.73 11.75
C LEU A 620 11.88 19.00 11.21
N ILE A 621 13.07 19.47 11.57
CA ILE A 621 14.33 18.83 11.20
C ILE A 621 14.44 17.44 11.86
N LEU A 622 14.05 17.30 13.13
CA LEU A 622 14.07 16.02 13.83
C LEU A 622 13.11 15.00 13.17
N VAL A 623 11.95 15.43 12.71
CA VAL A 623 11.03 14.58 11.95
C VAL A 623 11.67 14.09 10.65
N LYS A 624 12.30 15.02 9.90
CA LYS A 624 12.99 14.67 8.65
C LYS A 624 14.14 13.71 8.89
N LEU A 625 14.95 13.95 9.90
CA LEU A 625 16.05 13.05 10.28
C LEU A 625 15.54 11.69 10.74
N SER A 626 14.43 11.65 11.50
CA SER A 626 13.80 10.41 11.93
C SER A 626 13.34 9.57 10.74
N ALA A 627 12.71 10.20 9.75
CA ALA A 627 12.29 9.53 8.53
C ALA A 627 13.50 9.01 7.71
N ILE A 628 14.56 9.81 7.57
CA ILE A 628 15.82 9.38 6.93
C ILE A 628 16.40 8.16 7.65
N MET A 629 16.52 8.24 8.97
CA MET A 629 17.07 7.15 9.78
C MET A 629 16.23 5.88 9.67
N ALA A 630 14.90 5.99 9.67
CA ALA A 630 13.99 4.86 9.49
C ALA A 630 14.22 4.18 8.13
N ILE A 631 14.35 4.97 7.06
CA ILE A 631 14.62 4.44 5.72
C ILE A 631 15.98 3.70 5.68
N ILE A 632 17.00 4.23 6.34
CA ILE A 632 18.31 3.60 6.42
C ILE A 632 18.27 2.34 7.29
N SER A 633 17.59 2.39 8.45
CA SER A 633 17.39 1.22 9.32
C SER A 633 16.68 0.08 8.61
N ALA A 634 15.63 0.37 7.85
CA ALA A 634 14.89 -0.62 7.08
C ALA A 634 15.78 -1.33 6.04
N LYS A 635 16.76 -0.61 5.47
CA LYS A 635 17.76 -1.20 4.56
C LYS A 635 18.87 -1.95 5.29
N GLY A 636 19.27 -1.52 6.49
CA GLY A 636 20.30 -2.17 7.32
C GLY A 636 20.00 -3.64 7.63
N ASN A 637 18.72 -4.03 7.64
CA ASN A 637 18.30 -5.43 7.71
C ASN A 637 18.75 -6.28 6.49
N SER A 638 19.21 -5.63 5.41
CA SER A 638 19.80 -6.28 4.23
C SER A 638 21.33 -6.46 4.30
N GLY A 639 21.97 -6.12 5.43
CA GLY A 639 23.41 -6.30 5.65
C GLY A 639 24.29 -5.18 5.07
N GLU A 640 23.74 -4.14 4.43
CA GLU A 640 24.52 -3.04 3.88
C GLU A 640 24.82 -1.99 4.96
N ILE A 641 26.10 -1.68 5.16
CA ILE A 641 26.58 -0.72 6.16
C ILE A 641 27.06 0.52 5.44
N TYR A 642 26.45 1.67 5.77
CA TYR A 642 26.84 2.99 5.25
C TYR A 642 27.35 3.88 6.37
N THR A 643 28.31 4.75 6.06
CA THR A 643 28.82 5.77 6.98
C THR A 643 28.01 7.06 6.83
N LEU A 644 27.49 7.58 7.95
CA LEU A 644 26.90 8.92 8.02
C LEU A 644 27.99 9.97 8.07
N ILE A 645 27.96 10.98 7.18
CA ILE A 645 28.82 12.15 7.25
C ILE A 645 27.94 13.40 7.24
N THR A 646 28.08 14.22 8.27
CA THR A 646 27.27 15.43 8.37
C THR A 646 28.03 16.61 8.93
N ASP A 647 27.87 17.79 8.30
CA ASP A 647 28.42 19.05 8.75
C ASP A 647 27.32 19.85 9.47
N ALA A 648 27.59 20.22 10.73
CA ALA A 648 26.72 21.02 11.58
C ALA A 648 25.21 20.56 11.66
N PRO A 649 24.92 19.26 11.83
CA PRO A 649 23.54 18.77 11.87
C PRO A 649 22.77 19.31 13.08
N THR A 650 23.50 19.69 14.12
CA THR A 650 22.98 20.12 15.43
C THR A 650 22.91 21.64 15.59
N SER A 651 23.19 22.39 14.53
CA SER A 651 23.28 23.86 14.60
C SER A 651 21.98 24.55 15.00
N VAL A 652 20.85 23.89 14.81
CA VAL A 652 19.50 24.37 15.14
C VAL A 652 18.90 23.68 16.36
N PHE A 653 19.64 22.78 17.02
CA PHE A 653 19.15 21.99 18.15
C PHE A 653 19.53 22.62 19.49
N GLY A 654 18.70 22.46 20.49
CA GLY A 654 19.09 22.62 21.89
C GLY A 654 19.96 21.44 22.36
N GLU A 655 20.54 21.58 23.55
CA GLU A 655 21.45 20.58 24.13
C GLU A 655 20.81 19.19 24.23
N ASP A 656 19.58 19.12 24.75
CA ASP A 656 18.84 17.86 24.89
C ASP A 656 18.65 17.14 23.56
N TYR A 657 18.31 17.88 22.50
CA TYR A 657 18.13 17.31 21.17
C TYR A 657 19.45 16.88 20.54
N THR A 658 20.54 17.60 20.82
CA THR A 658 21.89 17.25 20.35
C THR A 658 22.33 15.92 20.93
N ILE A 659 22.17 15.71 22.23
CA ILE A 659 22.47 14.42 22.87
C ILE A 659 21.53 13.32 22.42
N GLY A 660 20.22 13.60 22.32
CA GLY A 660 19.23 12.66 21.78
C GLY A 660 19.56 12.22 20.36
N PHE A 661 19.98 13.14 19.50
CA PHE A 661 20.47 12.85 18.15
C PHE A 661 21.69 11.93 18.18
N CYS A 662 22.71 12.25 18.99
CA CYS A 662 23.91 11.42 19.12
C CYS A 662 23.59 10.01 19.63
N LYS A 663 22.70 9.86 20.61
CA LYS A 663 22.23 8.55 21.09
C LYS A 663 21.57 7.75 19.97
N THR A 664 20.72 8.41 19.18
CA THR A 664 19.97 7.74 18.11
C THR A 664 20.89 7.29 16.98
N ILE A 665 21.76 8.16 16.47
CA ILE A 665 22.67 7.79 15.40
C ILE A 665 23.69 6.73 15.82
N SER A 666 24.07 6.70 17.10
CA SER A 666 24.94 5.65 17.65
C SER A 666 24.32 4.26 17.56
N LYS A 667 23.00 4.18 17.59
CA LYS A 667 22.22 2.92 17.43
C LYS A 667 22.00 2.57 15.97
N VAL A 668 21.71 3.57 15.14
CA VAL A 668 21.33 3.39 13.73
C VAL A 668 22.55 3.12 12.84
N TYR A 669 23.64 3.87 13.06
CA TYR A 669 24.82 3.79 12.18
C TYR A 669 25.97 3.09 12.88
N LYS A 670 26.65 2.21 12.14
CA LYS A 670 27.88 1.58 12.62
C LYS A 670 29.02 2.60 12.75
N GLN A 671 29.05 3.61 11.88
CA GLN A 671 29.99 4.70 11.90
C GLN A 671 29.30 5.99 11.50
N SER A 672 29.57 7.06 12.25
CA SER A 672 29.16 8.42 11.93
C SER A 672 30.35 9.37 12.05
N ILE A 673 30.45 10.34 11.15
CA ILE A 673 31.44 11.43 11.19
C ILE A 673 30.64 12.72 11.25
N ILE A 674 30.72 13.39 12.38
CA ILE A 674 30.00 14.64 12.67
C ILE A 674 30.94 15.78 12.82
N MET A 675 30.71 16.86 12.10
CA MET A 675 31.44 18.14 12.26
C MET A 675 30.52 19.08 13.04
N SER A 676 30.95 19.56 14.22
CA SER A 676 30.11 20.36 15.11
C SER A 676 30.89 21.51 15.76
N LYS A 677 30.23 22.66 15.89
CA LYS A 677 30.70 23.82 16.67
C LYS A 677 30.17 23.78 18.10
N GLU A 678 29.06 23.14 18.35
CA GLU A 678 28.37 23.10 19.64
C GLU A 678 29.25 22.48 20.70
N PHE A 679 29.92 21.38 20.39
CA PHE A 679 30.88 20.71 21.28
C PHE A 679 32.20 21.47 21.46
N TYR A 680 32.50 22.49 20.63
CA TYR A 680 33.65 23.34 20.82
C TYR A 680 33.41 24.37 21.93
N LYS A 681 32.28 25.04 21.92
CA LYS A 681 31.92 26.12 22.86
C LYS A 681 31.37 25.62 24.19
N ASN A 682 30.64 24.51 24.15
CA ASN A 682 29.98 23.96 25.33
C ASN A 682 30.75 22.74 25.87
N HIS A 683 31.54 22.98 26.94
CA HIS A 683 32.33 21.95 27.58
C HIS A 683 31.48 20.91 28.32
N GLU A 684 30.32 21.31 28.87
CA GLU A 684 29.42 20.40 29.56
C GLU A 684 28.79 19.42 28.57
N LEU A 685 28.26 19.93 27.46
CA LEU A 685 27.70 19.13 26.37
C LEU A 685 28.75 18.16 25.79
N ARG A 686 30.00 18.63 25.64
CA ARG A 686 31.11 17.77 25.19
C ARG A 686 31.40 16.66 26.19
N ASN A 687 31.45 16.98 27.49
CA ASN A 687 31.68 15.99 28.54
C ASN A 687 30.54 14.97 28.60
N GLU A 688 29.29 15.40 28.47
CA GLU A 688 28.15 14.49 28.38
C GLU A 688 28.25 13.55 27.16
N LEU A 689 28.61 14.07 25.99
CA LEU A 689 28.84 13.26 24.81
C LEU A 689 29.89 12.16 25.07
N LEU A 690 31.01 12.53 25.74
CA LEU A 690 32.13 11.62 25.97
C LEU A 690 31.89 10.58 27.07
N THR A 691 31.07 10.91 28.07
CA THR A 691 30.85 10.07 29.26
C THR A 691 29.55 9.25 29.19
N ASN A 692 28.67 9.56 28.26
CA ASN A 692 27.37 8.91 28.17
C ASN A 692 27.48 7.47 27.66
N PRO A 693 27.10 6.44 28.47
CA PRO A 693 27.29 5.03 28.10
C PRO A 693 26.41 4.58 26.92
N GLU A 694 25.36 5.34 26.58
CA GLU A 694 24.47 5.02 25.44
C GLU A 694 25.06 5.51 24.10
N ILE A 695 26.14 6.32 24.16
CA ILE A 695 26.77 6.88 22.97
C ILE A 695 28.11 6.16 22.72
N ARG A 696 28.17 5.43 21.63
CA ARG A 696 29.42 4.77 21.21
C ARG A 696 30.31 5.78 20.50
N ILE A 697 31.25 6.38 21.24
CA ILE A 697 32.22 7.34 20.69
C ILE A 697 33.33 6.59 19.98
N GLY A 698 33.66 7.10 18.79
CA GLY A 698 34.84 6.72 18.02
C GLY A 698 36.03 7.61 18.38
N LYS A 699 36.40 8.50 17.47
CA LYS A 699 37.51 9.46 17.67
C LYS A 699 37.00 10.89 17.70
N VAL A 700 37.63 11.73 18.51
CA VAL A 700 37.27 13.13 18.63
C VAL A 700 38.50 13.98 18.26
N TYR A 701 38.32 14.86 17.28
CA TYR A 701 39.32 15.77 16.79
C TYR A 701 38.92 17.20 17.03
N THR A 702 39.92 18.07 17.30
CA THR A 702 39.80 19.53 17.27
C THR A 702 40.44 20.05 16.01
N ILE A 703 39.77 21.00 15.39
CA ILE A 703 40.33 21.77 14.27
C ILE A 703 40.52 23.20 14.72
N THR A 704 41.73 23.70 14.57
CA THR A 704 42.13 25.08 14.95
C THR A 704 42.94 25.74 13.84
N PRO A 705 42.88 27.07 13.71
CA PRO A 705 43.76 27.76 12.80
C PRO A 705 45.19 27.76 13.34
N SER A 706 46.17 27.57 12.45
CA SER A 706 47.61 27.52 12.79
C SER A 706 48.26 28.88 13.03
N VAL A 707 47.50 29.98 12.91
CA VAL A 707 48.02 31.35 12.97
C VAL A 707 47.39 32.10 14.14
N SER A 708 48.14 32.95 14.82
CA SER A 708 47.66 33.76 15.94
C SER A 708 46.58 34.76 15.49
N GLU A 709 45.76 35.24 16.45
CA GLU A 709 44.66 36.17 16.15
C GLU A 709 45.10 37.44 15.40
N ASN A 710 46.31 37.91 15.65
CA ASN A 710 46.85 39.11 15.01
C ASN A 710 47.32 38.88 13.56
N GLU A 711 47.56 37.64 13.15
CA GLU A 711 48.05 37.26 11.82
C GLU A 711 46.97 36.74 10.87
N ARG A 712 45.74 36.61 11.36
CA ARG A 712 44.59 36.07 10.59
C ARG A 712 44.07 36.95 9.45
N ILE A 713 44.60 38.18 9.34
CA ILE A 713 44.14 39.14 8.32
C ILE A 713 44.56 38.71 6.91
N ASP A 714 45.68 37.94 6.78
CA ASP A 714 46.16 37.46 5.48
C ASP A 714 45.80 35.97 5.27
N ARG A 715 44.91 35.72 4.30
CA ARG A 715 44.53 34.38 3.88
C ARG A 715 45.68 33.50 3.45
N ASN A 716 46.75 34.13 2.92
CA ASN A 716 47.92 33.42 2.43
C ASN A 716 48.74 32.77 3.55
N ASN A 717 48.56 33.19 4.80
CA ASN A 717 49.26 32.64 5.96
C ASN A 717 48.39 31.63 6.75
N LEU A 718 47.10 31.51 6.42
CA LEU A 718 46.17 30.70 7.17
C LEU A 718 46.29 29.21 6.78
N SER A 719 46.46 28.35 7.77
CA SER A 719 46.35 26.90 7.64
C SER A 719 45.49 26.34 8.78
N THR A 720 45.01 25.14 8.61
CA THR A 720 44.21 24.42 9.61
C THR A 720 45.06 23.29 10.19
N GLU A 721 45.12 23.22 11.53
CA GLU A 721 45.72 22.13 12.29
C GLU A 721 44.65 21.22 12.88
N ILE A 722 44.97 19.93 12.99
CA ILE A 722 44.04 18.89 13.43
C ILE A 722 44.67 18.13 14.59
N ASP A 723 44.07 18.22 15.77
CA ASP A 723 44.53 17.55 16.98
C ASP A 723 43.56 16.47 17.42
N LEU A 724 44.06 15.31 17.81
CA LEU A 724 43.28 14.24 18.38
C LEU A 724 43.07 14.54 19.88
N LEU A 725 41.81 14.55 20.32
CA LEU A 725 41.45 14.77 21.73
C LEU A 725 41.35 13.47 22.54
N ASN A 726 40.99 12.32 21.89
CA ASN A 726 40.94 11.01 22.54
C ASN A 726 41.30 9.87 21.57
#